data_e9d05e0735b5b2a88d5d149d0e4d5ea0
#
_entry.id   e9d05e0735b5b2a88d5d149d0e4d5ea0
#
_cell.length_a   1.000
_cell.length_b   1.000
_cell.length_c   1.000
_cell.angle_alpha   90.00
_cell.angle_beta   90.00
_cell.angle_gamma   90.00
#
_symmetry.space_group_name_H-M   'P 1'
#
loop_
_entity.id
_entity.type
_entity.pdbx_description
1 polymer ?
#
loop_
_entity_poly.entity_id
_entity_poly.type
_entity_poly.pdbx_seq_one_letter_code
_entity_poly.pdbx_strand_id
1 'polypeptide(L)'
;MPTTSQRNLSFDPFQINLPVTDIIDKVRELLSKQNTLIVNAPPGAGKSTLLPLALMKEAFLNGKKIIMLEPRRLAARTIAARMASLLEEEVGEQIGYRIRFDNRISNKTKIEVVTEGILTRMLQQDNALENVGLVIFDEFHERSLNADVALALCRDAQQVIRPDLRIMIMSATLNMPQLKNLLNCPVAVSEGKQYPVEIIYTNDADEKLLPELTARLIIRASQEHEGDVLVFLPGEGEIRKCAEILNTQVNNFLIHPLYGQLPQQEQFLAIMPNKFGKRKIVLATSIAETSLTIEGIKIVIDCGFGRTSRFDSKSGLSRLETIRISKDSADQRAGRAGRLSAGYCYRLWTKATHERLLEHRVPEIMEADLSDLVLDMAQWGVNDIQQLTWLTPPPKSALIQATETLHQINALENNRITAHGKQIHQLACHPRIAHMLLMAKELNDKQLATDIAAILEERDPLPRDSGIDINLRIEALRRARSNNSLGNRFSRIEKIAASYRKMLNIAVNNSAVDVFETGLLLAYAYPERIASARPGNNAQFQLANGKIAMAGHKDDLAHEPWLAVAHMDLRDGLGKIFLAAPLNPKDLISLVKEQDVIIWDTRKGGLIANKELKIGNIILQSKPLKTFTEDQRVMAISNAIKSEGENLLEFDENMIQLQNRILSLRNWNENENWPNVKTEELLINNEVWLGPYLNAIKKTEDLKKINLSEALLHSLTWEQQQLLNKLAPAKLDVPSGSKITIQYFPNGATPVLSVRLQEVFGLSDTPKLNNGKNNVVMHLLSPGYKPVQVTSDLNSFWNNLYFEVKKELQRRYPKHAWPDDPWTAPAVAKGRSTKK
;
A
#
# COMPACT_ATOMS: atom_id res chain seq x y z
N MET A 1 -17.77 11.08 -64.57
CA MET A 1 -17.09 10.42 -63.45
C MET A 1 -15.66 10.88 -63.47
N PRO A 2 -15.18 11.67 -62.55
CA PRO A 2 -13.76 11.94 -62.41
C PRO A 2 -13.14 10.89 -61.50
N THR A 3 -12.13 10.25 -62.01
CA THR A 3 -11.22 9.31 -61.33
C THR A 3 -10.57 9.95 -60.15
N THR A 4 -10.82 9.42 -58.94
CA THR A 4 -10.12 9.73 -57.71
C THR A 4 -8.67 9.29 -57.82
N SER A 5 -7.76 10.22 -58.16
CA SER A 5 -6.32 10.02 -57.99
C SER A 5 -6.00 9.85 -56.49
N GLN A 6 -5.54 8.68 -56.11
CA GLN A 6 -4.91 8.43 -54.85
C GLN A 6 -3.73 9.39 -54.63
N ARG A 7 -3.94 10.47 -53.88
CA ARG A 7 -2.86 11.27 -53.33
C ARG A 7 -2.33 10.49 -52.11
N ASN A 8 -1.33 9.67 -52.32
CA ASN A 8 -0.44 9.20 -51.28
C ASN A 8 0.42 10.36 -50.77
N LEU A 9 -0.16 11.31 -50.09
CA LEU A 9 0.61 12.27 -49.31
C LEU A 9 1.13 11.51 -48.08
N SER A 10 2.43 11.12 -48.11
CA SER A 10 3.11 10.54 -47.00
C SER A 10 3.18 11.60 -45.86
N PHE A 11 2.52 11.36 -44.76
CA PHE A 11 2.63 12.21 -43.57
C PHE A 11 4.09 12.42 -43.19
N ASP A 12 4.52 13.68 -43.17
CA ASP A 12 5.88 14.09 -42.74
C ASP A 12 5.79 14.88 -41.44
N PRO A 13 6.24 14.29 -40.30
CA PRO A 13 6.20 14.93 -39.00
C PRO A 13 7.05 16.23 -38.91
N PHE A 14 8.07 16.40 -39.80
CA PHE A 14 8.94 17.57 -39.77
C PHE A 14 8.30 18.82 -40.40
N GLN A 15 7.20 18.70 -41.10
CA GLN A 15 6.43 19.85 -41.56
C GLN A 15 5.65 20.57 -40.44
N ILE A 16 5.57 19.96 -39.26
CA ILE A 16 4.84 20.52 -38.11
C ILE A 16 5.89 21.11 -37.15
N ASN A 17 5.87 22.42 -36.99
CA ASN A 17 6.80 23.13 -36.11
C ASN A 17 6.39 22.96 -34.63
N LEU A 18 6.73 21.83 -34.01
CA LEU A 18 6.53 21.56 -32.60
C LEU A 18 7.86 21.14 -31.95
N PRO A 19 8.13 21.46 -30.67
CA PRO A 19 9.42 21.17 -30.06
C PRO A 19 9.86 19.71 -30.07
N VAL A 20 8.90 18.77 -30.13
CA VAL A 20 9.22 17.34 -30.15
C VAL A 20 9.89 16.92 -31.48
N THR A 21 9.75 17.70 -32.54
CA THR A 21 10.37 17.39 -33.86
C THR A 21 11.89 17.28 -33.77
N ASP A 22 12.51 18.10 -32.89
CA ASP A 22 13.97 18.14 -32.71
C ASP A 22 14.54 16.83 -32.18
N ILE A 23 13.70 15.99 -31.54
CA ILE A 23 14.14 14.73 -30.94
C ILE A 23 13.64 13.47 -31.66
N ILE A 24 12.80 13.59 -32.71
CA ILE A 24 12.22 12.43 -33.41
C ILE A 24 13.30 11.44 -33.87
N ASP A 25 14.32 11.91 -34.56
CA ASP A 25 15.37 11.04 -35.10
C ASP A 25 16.18 10.37 -33.99
N LYS A 26 16.45 11.10 -32.89
CA LYS A 26 17.07 10.53 -31.70
C LYS A 26 16.21 9.45 -31.05
N VAL A 27 14.90 9.66 -30.97
CA VAL A 27 13.95 8.68 -30.41
C VAL A 27 13.91 7.42 -31.31
N ARG A 28 13.88 7.56 -32.63
CA ARG A 28 13.96 6.46 -33.60
C ARG A 28 15.24 5.65 -33.43
N GLU A 29 16.37 6.32 -33.38
CA GLU A 29 17.68 5.70 -33.17
C GLU A 29 17.73 4.94 -31.86
N LEU A 30 17.30 5.54 -30.74
CA LEU A 30 17.32 4.91 -29.43
C LEU A 30 16.41 3.70 -29.36
N LEU A 31 15.18 3.77 -29.89
CA LEU A 31 14.24 2.64 -29.90
C LEU A 31 14.65 1.55 -30.89
N SER A 32 15.46 1.83 -31.89
CA SER A 32 16.03 0.80 -32.76
C SER A 32 17.09 -0.06 -32.03
N LYS A 33 17.83 0.54 -31.10
CA LYS A 33 18.93 -0.08 -30.35
C LYS A 33 18.51 -0.65 -29.00
N GLN A 34 17.47 -0.09 -28.37
CA GLN A 34 17.03 -0.44 -27.02
C GLN A 34 15.52 -0.60 -26.94
N ASN A 35 15.07 -1.47 -26.03
CA ASN A 35 13.65 -1.82 -25.90
C ASN A 35 12.90 -0.96 -24.89
N THR A 36 13.58 -0.05 -24.19
CA THR A 36 12.94 0.87 -23.22
C THR A 36 13.55 2.25 -23.38
N LEU A 37 12.70 3.29 -23.40
CA LEU A 37 13.10 4.67 -23.57
C LEU A 37 12.23 5.59 -22.70
N ILE A 38 12.82 6.62 -22.10
CA ILE A 38 12.10 7.70 -21.47
C ILE A 38 12.19 8.95 -22.33
N VAL A 39 11.04 9.60 -22.54
CA VAL A 39 10.96 10.88 -23.25
C VAL A 39 10.50 11.95 -22.27
N ASN A 40 11.35 12.94 -22.05
CA ASN A 40 11.00 14.12 -21.26
C ASN A 40 10.73 15.30 -22.19
N ALA A 41 9.50 15.77 -22.21
CA ALA A 41 9.10 16.91 -23.00
C ALA A 41 8.00 17.71 -22.29
N PRO A 42 8.06 19.04 -22.31
CA PRO A 42 7.06 19.87 -21.65
C PRO A 42 5.67 19.68 -22.27
N PRO A 43 4.62 20.05 -21.54
CA PRO A 43 3.26 20.00 -22.08
C PRO A 43 3.12 20.89 -23.34
N GLY A 44 2.45 20.39 -24.36
CA GLY A 44 2.28 21.11 -25.63
C GLY A 44 3.40 20.94 -26.65
N ALA A 45 4.49 20.24 -26.31
CA ALA A 45 5.59 19.95 -27.23
C ALA A 45 5.22 19.03 -28.40
N GLY A 46 4.03 18.43 -28.41
CA GLY A 46 3.59 17.48 -29.45
C GLY A 46 3.90 16.01 -29.13
N LYS A 47 4.38 15.70 -27.91
CA LYS A 47 4.75 14.33 -27.50
C LYS A 47 3.63 13.30 -27.72
N SER A 48 2.39 13.64 -27.34
CA SER A 48 1.24 12.74 -27.37
C SER A 48 0.61 12.56 -28.77
N THR A 49 0.91 13.46 -29.71
CA THR A 49 0.32 13.42 -31.06
C THR A 49 1.32 13.12 -32.16
N LEU A 50 2.45 13.83 -32.17
CA LEU A 50 3.39 13.76 -33.28
C LEU A 50 4.37 12.57 -33.13
N LEU A 51 4.83 12.27 -31.93
CA LEU A 51 5.76 11.15 -31.69
C LEU A 51 5.17 9.78 -32.07
N PRO A 52 3.94 9.41 -31.64
CA PRO A 52 3.35 8.14 -32.04
C PRO A 52 3.19 8.02 -33.56
N LEU A 53 2.78 9.11 -34.25
CA LEU A 53 2.68 9.15 -35.71
C LEU A 53 4.03 8.98 -36.40
N ALA A 54 5.08 9.65 -35.89
CA ALA A 54 6.42 9.55 -36.41
C ALA A 54 7.02 8.14 -36.31
N LEU A 55 6.58 7.37 -35.30
CA LEU A 55 7.03 6.01 -35.04
C LEU A 55 6.20 4.92 -35.74
N MET A 56 5.03 5.25 -36.28
CA MET A 56 4.04 4.28 -36.77
C MET A 56 4.56 3.35 -37.89
N LYS A 57 5.54 3.80 -38.67
CA LYS A 57 6.10 3.07 -39.83
C LYS A 57 7.51 2.51 -39.58
N GLU A 58 8.00 2.59 -38.33
CA GLU A 58 9.36 2.17 -38.00
C GLU A 58 9.55 0.66 -38.15
N ALA A 59 10.69 0.25 -38.70
CA ALA A 59 11.00 -1.15 -38.98
C ALA A 59 11.00 -2.02 -37.73
N PHE A 60 11.38 -1.47 -36.58
CA PHE A 60 11.41 -2.18 -35.31
C PHE A 60 10.04 -2.62 -34.80
N LEU A 61 8.94 -2.04 -35.28
CA LEU A 61 7.59 -2.49 -34.96
C LEU A 61 7.23 -3.82 -35.64
N ASN A 62 7.92 -4.18 -36.68
CA ASN A 62 7.68 -5.40 -37.48
C ASN A 62 6.19 -5.53 -37.92
N GLY A 63 5.59 -4.42 -38.33
CA GLY A 63 4.19 -4.35 -38.74
C GLY A 63 3.16 -4.39 -37.61
N LYS A 64 3.59 -4.54 -36.35
CA LYS A 64 2.74 -4.57 -35.16
C LYS A 64 2.22 -3.17 -34.79
N LYS A 65 1.21 -3.12 -33.93
CA LYS A 65 0.55 -1.89 -33.49
C LYS A 65 1.35 -1.15 -32.42
N ILE A 66 1.03 0.13 -32.27
CA ILE A 66 1.40 0.96 -31.12
C ILE A 66 0.16 1.05 -30.19
N ILE A 67 0.33 0.74 -28.91
CA ILE A 67 -0.65 1.03 -27.87
C ILE A 67 -0.17 2.22 -27.08
N MET A 68 -0.99 3.26 -26.96
CA MET A 68 -0.69 4.46 -26.19
C MET A 68 -1.65 4.58 -25.01
N LEU A 69 -1.10 4.50 -23.81
CA LEU A 69 -1.83 4.67 -22.56
C LEU A 69 -2.02 6.17 -22.28
N GLU A 70 -3.25 6.59 -22.11
CA GLU A 70 -3.64 7.94 -21.70
C GLU A 70 -4.59 7.87 -20.49
N PRO A 71 -4.29 8.50 -19.37
CA PRO A 71 -5.09 8.35 -18.15
C PRO A 71 -6.53 8.87 -18.27
N ARG A 72 -6.77 9.79 -19.19
CA ARG A 72 -8.05 10.52 -19.26
C ARG A 72 -8.84 10.23 -20.53
N ARG A 73 -10.11 9.84 -20.38
CA ARG A 73 -11.00 9.49 -21.51
C ARG A 73 -11.16 10.61 -22.54
N LEU A 74 -11.28 11.87 -22.06
CA LEU A 74 -11.42 13.02 -22.94
C LEU A 74 -10.13 13.23 -23.75
N ALA A 75 -8.99 13.18 -23.10
CA ALA A 75 -7.69 13.32 -23.75
C ALA A 75 -7.45 12.19 -24.75
N ALA A 76 -7.75 10.94 -24.41
CA ALA A 76 -7.63 9.81 -25.33
C ALA A 76 -8.41 10.03 -26.64
N ARG A 77 -9.66 10.51 -26.55
CA ARG A 77 -10.45 10.85 -27.74
C ARG A 77 -9.89 12.02 -28.52
N THR A 78 -9.49 13.10 -27.84
CA THR A 78 -8.99 14.32 -28.46
C THR A 78 -7.65 14.07 -29.15
N ILE A 79 -6.76 13.29 -28.50
CA ILE A 79 -5.47 12.89 -29.07
C ILE A 79 -5.68 12.02 -30.31
N ALA A 80 -6.55 11.00 -30.24
CA ALA A 80 -6.87 10.15 -31.38
C ALA A 80 -7.48 10.97 -32.54
N ALA A 81 -8.41 11.86 -32.24
CA ALA A 81 -9.01 12.76 -33.26
C ALA A 81 -7.96 13.68 -33.88
N ARG A 82 -7.06 14.24 -33.10
CA ARG A 82 -5.96 15.09 -33.60
C ARG A 82 -4.99 14.33 -34.47
N MET A 83 -4.59 13.13 -34.08
CA MET A 83 -3.71 12.28 -34.89
C MET A 83 -4.38 11.87 -36.22
N ALA A 84 -5.65 11.48 -36.19
CA ALA A 84 -6.42 11.15 -37.40
C ALA A 84 -6.52 12.36 -38.32
N SER A 85 -6.84 13.54 -37.79
CA SER A 85 -6.88 14.79 -38.55
C SER A 85 -5.54 15.16 -39.23
N LEU A 86 -4.40 14.84 -38.58
CA LEU A 86 -3.08 15.05 -39.16
C LEU A 86 -2.77 14.10 -40.32
N LEU A 87 -3.43 12.94 -40.34
CA LEU A 87 -3.38 11.98 -41.45
C LEU A 87 -4.48 12.20 -42.51
N GLU A 88 -5.33 13.21 -42.34
CA GLU A 88 -6.49 13.49 -43.18
C GLU A 88 -7.48 12.30 -43.27
N GLU A 89 -7.66 11.58 -42.13
CA GLU A 89 -8.56 10.42 -42.06
C GLU A 89 -9.52 10.50 -40.85
N GLU A 90 -10.54 9.63 -40.83
CA GLU A 90 -11.46 9.52 -39.70
C GLU A 90 -10.89 8.63 -38.58
N VAL A 91 -11.31 8.91 -37.34
CA VAL A 91 -10.99 8.06 -36.20
C VAL A 91 -11.62 6.67 -36.36
N GLY A 92 -10.81 5.63 -36.25
CA GLY A 92 -11.18 4.23 -36.50
C GLY A 92 -10.50 3.63 -37.71
N GLU A 93 -9.85 4.46 -38.54
CA GLU A 93 -8.98 4.00 -39.64
C GLU A 93 -7.61 3.60 -39.04
N GLN A 94 -6.50 4.27 -39.42
CA GLN A 94 -5.17 3.95 -38.87
C GLN A 94 -5.02 4.36 -37.41
N ILE A 95 -5.75 5.38 -36.97
CA ILE A 95 -5.77 5.87 -35.58
C ILE A 95 -7.11 5.53 -34.94
N GLY A 96 -7.08 4.85 -33.82
CA GLY A 96 -8.28 4.52 -33.04
C GLY A 96 -8.12 4.74 -31.55
N TYR A 97 -9.20 4.59 -30.82
CA TYR A 97 -9.18 4.61 -29.35
C TYR A 97 -10.08 3.53 -28.74
N ARG A 98 -9.72 3.09 -27.53
CA ARG A 98 -10.59 2.26 -26.64
C ARG A 98 -10.65 2.89 -25.26
N ILE A 99 -11.84 3.21 -24.83
CA ILE A 99 -12.12 3.71 -23.50
C ILE A 99 -13.32 2.95 -22.92
N ARG A 100 -13.56 3.06 -21.64
CA ARG A 100 -14.69 2.36 -21.00
C ARG A 100 -16.01 2.76 -21.67
N PHE A 101 -16.74 1.78 -22.21
CA PHE A 101 -18.03 1.88 -22.91
C PHE A 101 -18.03 2.57 -24.28
N ASP A 102 -16.86 2.89 -24.85
CA ASP A 102 -16.77 3.47 -26.18
C ASP A 102 -15.46 3.06 -26.87
N ASN A 103 -15.55 2.60 -28.10
CA ASN A 103 -14.39 2.27 -28.90
C ASN A 103 -14.61 2.69 -30.38
N ARG A 104 -13.52 3.11 -31.02
CA ARG A 104 -13.44 3.34 -32.45
C ARG A 104 -12.15 2.80 -32.99
N ILE A 105 -12.17 1.56 -33.43
CA ILE A 105 -11.03 0.82 -33.99
C ILE A 105 -11.51 -0.02 -35.16
N SER A 106 -10.62 -0.36 -36.07
CA SER A 106 -10.82 -1.31 -37.15
C SER A 106 -9.59 -2.21 -37.35
N ASN A 107 -9.66 -3.12 -38.31
CA ASN A 107 -8.52 -3.96 -38.67
C ASN A 107 -7.33 -3.16 -39.28
N LYS A 108 -7.61 -1.92 -39.74
CA LYS A 108 -6.57 -1.00 -40.25
C LYS A 108 -5.85 -0.24 -39.19
N THR A 109 -6.35 -0.25 -37.91
CA THR A 109 -5.83 0.57 -36.85
C THR A 109 -4.41 0.15 -36.49
N LYS A 110 -3.48 1.12 -36.55
CA LYS A 110 -2.05 0.97 -36.24
C LYS A 110 -1.69 1.58 -34.88
N ILE A 111 -2.35 2.66 -34.50
CA ILE A 111 -2.19 3.30 -33.20
C ILE A 111 -3.52 3.24 -32.46
N GLU A 112 -3.54 2.62 -31.29
CA GLU A 112 -4.69 2.59 -30.42
C GLU A 112 -4.41 3.40 -29.14
N VAL A 113 -5.15 4.48 -28.94
CA VAL A 113 -5.09 5.24 -27.68
C VAL A 113 -6.05 4.60 -26.70
N VAL A 114 -5.53 4.12 -25.58
CA VAL A 114 -6.31 3.35 -24.60
C VAL A 114 -6.26 4.02 -23.23
N THR A 115 -7.35 3.90 -22.45
CA THR A 115 -7.28 4.25 -21.03
C THR A 115 -6.69 3.13 -20.20
N GLU A 116 -6.13 3.46 -19.05
CA GLU A 116 -5.29 2.60 -18.20
C GLU A 116 -5.89 1.21 -17.95
N GLY A 117 -7.12 1.12 -17.45
CA GLY A 117 -7.79 -0.16 -17.19
C GLY A 117 -8.06 -1.01 -18.45
N ILE A 118 -7.98 -0.41 -19.65
CA ILE A 118 -8.07 -1.17 -20.90
C ILE A 118 -6.76 -1.88 -21.19
N LEU A 119 -5.60 -1.23 -20.99
CA LEU A 119 -4.30 -1.87 -21.19
C LEU A 119 -4.09 -3.05 -20.22
N THR A 120 -4.42 -2.89 -18.94
CA THR A 120 -4.34 -3.99 -17.97
C THR A 120 -5.17 -5.20 -18.42
N ARG A 121 -6.40 -4.98 -18.91
CA ARG A 121 -7.24 -6.06 -19.47
C ARG A 121 -6.68 -6.69 -20.73
N MET A 122 -6.07 -5.89 -21.61
CA MET A 122 -5.42 -6.42 -22.81
C MET A 122 -4.26 -7.36 -22.42
N LEU A 123 -3.44 -6.96 -21.45
CA LEU A 123 -2.36 -7.77 -20.90
C LEU A 123 -2.87 -9.07 -20.28
N GLN A 124 -3.98 -9.05 -19.58
CA GLN A 124 -4.59 -10.24 -18.97
C GLN A 124 -5.22 -11.20 -19.98
N GLN A 125 -5.68 -10.70 -21.12
CA GLN A 125 -6.23 -11.50 -22.22
C GLN A 125 -5.13 -12.07 -23.12
N ASP A 126 -4.05 -11.34 -23.31
CA ASP A 126 -2.89 -11.67 -24.10
C ASP A 126 -1.63 -11.17 -23.37
N ASN A 127 -1.05 -12.03 -22.51
CA ASN A 127 0.12 -11.69 -21.69
C ASN A 127 1.34 -11.34 -22.55
N ALA A 128 1.39 -11.83 -23.78
CA ALA A 128 2.45 -11.56 -24.74
C ALA A 128 2.23 -10.28 -25.55
N LEU A 129 1.02 -9.70 -25.57
CA LEU A 129 0.67 -8.61 -26.47
C LEU A 129 1.20 -8.87 -27.90
N GLU A 130 0.88 -10.05 -28.48
CA GLU A 130 1.51 -10.56 -29.71
C GLU A 130 1.50 -9.57 -30.87
N ASN A 131 0.41 -8.81 -31.02
CA ASN A 131 0.22 -7.84 -32.08
C ASN A 131 0.68 -6.41 -31.73
N VAL A 132 1.39 -6.23 -30.58
CA VAL A 132 1.89 -4.94 -30.14
C VAL A 132 3.41 -4.91 -30.24
N GLY A 133 3.95 -3.88 -30.90
CA GLY A 133 5.39 -3.63 -31.03
C GLY A 133 5.91 -2.57 -30.07
N LEU A 134 5.05 -1.61 -29.69
CA LEU A 134 5.40 -0.51 -28.79
C LEU A 134 4.23 -0.18 -27.88
N VAL A 135 4.50 -0.10 -26.58
CA VAL A 135 3.60 0.46 -25.57
C VAL A 135 4.13 1.81 -25.12
N ILE A 136 3.30 2.84 -25.24
CA ILE A 136 3.61 4.21 -24.83
C ILE A 136 2.82 4.54 -23.57
N PHE A 137 3.48 4.93 -22.51
CA PHE A 137 2.88 5.45 -21.28
C PHE A 137 2.93 6.98 -21.33
N ASP A 138 1.81 7.64 -21.66
CA ASP A 138 1.74 9.11 -21.64
C ASP A 138 1.32 9.61 -20.25
N GLU A 139 1.73 10.84 -19.94
CA GLU A 139 1.48 11.53 -18.67
C GLU A 139 1.81 10.67 -17.43
N PHE A 140 2.84 9.82 -17.51
CA PHE A 140 3.21 8.87 -16.44
C PHE A 140 3.49 9.53 -15.09
N HIS A 141 3.78 10.83 -15.07
CA HIS A 141 3.93 11.61 -13.86
C HIS A 141 2.62 11.78 -13.04
N GLU A 142 1.46 11.44 -13.58
CA GLU A 142 0.21 11.41 -12.82
C GLU A 142 0.20 10.28 -11.77
N ARG A 143 1.05 9.25 -11.93
CA ARG A 143 1.28 8.16 -10.98
C ARG A 143 -0.01 7.48 -10.53
N SER A 144 -0.91 7.19 -11.48
CA SER A 144 -2.09 6.41 -11.20
C SER A 144 -1.75 4.95 -10.89
N LEU A 145 -2.56 4.29 -10.07
CA LEU A 145 -2.40 2.87 -9.73
C LEU A 145 -2.37 1.99 -10.99
N ASN A 146 -3.30 2.22 -11.91
CA ASN A 146 -3.40 1.41 -13.12
C ASN A 146 -2.21 1.61 -14.07
N ALA A 147 -1.62 2.81 -14.16
CA ALA A 147 -0.41 3.03 -14.96
C ALA A 147 0.81 2.32 -14.35
N ASP A 148 0.96 2.39 -13.02
CA ASP A 148 2.03 1.69 -12.31
C ASP A 148 1.89 0.16 -12.48
N VAL A 149 0.67 -0.40 -12.37
CA VAL A 149 0.37 -1.83 -12.62
C VAL A 149 0.66 -2.21 -14.07
N ALA A 150 0.16 -1.43 -15.03
CA ALA A 150 0.39 -1.73 -16.46
C ALA A 150 1.88 -1.71 -16.81
N LEU A 151 2.65 -0.77 -16.25
CA LEU A 151 4.11 -0.73 -16.44
C LEU A 151 4.80 -1.96 -15.85
N ALA A 152 4.42 -2.36 -14.63
CA ALA A 152 4.99 -3.54 -13.97
C ALA A 152 4.73 -4.81 -14.79
N LEU A 153 3.50 -5.00 -15.30
CA LEU A 153 3.14 -6.15 -16.14
C LEU A 153 3.81 -6.11 -17.52
N CYS A 154 3.89 -4.93 -18.17
CA CYS A 154 4.61 -4.79 -19.44
C CYS A 154 6.11 -5.10 -19.28
N ARG A 155 6.71 -4.69 -18.15
CA ARG A 155 8.13 -5.02 -17.86
C ARG A 155 8.32 -6.50 -17.59
N ASP A 156 7.43 -7.13 -16.85
CA ASP A 156 7.46 -8.57 -16.63
C ASP A 156 7.32 -9.33 -17.96
N ALA A 157 6.34 -8.98 -18.79
CA ALA A 157 6.19 -9.55 -20.13
C ALA A 157 7.44 -9.34 -21.00
N GLN A 158 8.03 -8.15 -20.98
CA GLN A 158 9.25 -7.81 -21.72
C GLN A 158 10.46 -8.65 -21.28
N GLN A 159 10.60 -8.90 -19.97
CA GLN A 159 11.72 -9.64 -19.42
C GLN A 159 11.59 -11.15 -19.62
N VAL A 160 10.36 -11.70 -19.57
CA VAL A 160 10.14 -13.14 -19.54
C VAL A 160 9.76 -13.71 -20.91
N ILE A 161 8.85 -13.08 -21.65
CA ILE A 161 8.25 -13.66 -22.86
C ILE A 161 8.40 -12.81 -24.12
N ARG A 162 8.58 -11.50 -24.02
CA ARG A 162 8.61 -10.55 -25.15
C ARG A 162 9.80 -9.60 -25.10
N PRO A 163 11.04 -10.10 -25.21
CA PRO A 163 12.23 -9.24 -25.19
C PRO A 163 12.26 -8.21 -26.35
N ASP A 164 11.47 -8.42 -27.40
CA ASP A 164 11.29 -7.51 -28.52
C ASP A 164 10.29 -6.37 -28.25
N LEU A 165 9.42 -6.50 -27.25
CA LEU A 165 8.42 -5.48 -26.89
C LEU A 165 9.12 -4.19 -26.48
N ARG A 166 8.73 -3.08 -27.11
CA ARG A 166 9.25 -1.76 -26.72
C ARG A 166 8.34 -1.05 -25.76
N ILE A 167 8.96 -0.35 -24.82
CA ILE A 167 8.26 0.46 -23.82
C ILE A 167 8.80 1.88 -23.90
N MET A 168 7.93 2.86 -24.12
CA MET A 168 8.27 4.27 -24.10
C MET A 168 7.46 4.99 -23.00
N ILE A 169 8.16 5.67 -22.10
CA ILE A 169 7.52 6.44 -21.02
C ILE A 169 7.67 7.91 -21.34
N MET A 170 6.54 8.62 -21.44
CA MET A 170 6.51 10.06 -21.70
C MET A 170 6.09 10.80 -20.43
N SER A 171 6.86 11.80 -20.07
CA SER A 171 6.61 12.58 -18.85
C SER A 171 7.07 14.02 -19.00
N ALA A 172 6.45 14.94 -18.24
CA ALA A 172 6.84 16.33 -18.18
C ALA A 172 7.68 16.69 -16.94
N THR A 173 7.52 15.99 -15.82
CA THR A 173 8.01 16.43 -14.48
C THR A 173 8.42 15.29 -13.53
N LEU A 174 8.77 14.09 -14.01
CA LEU A 174 9.17 12.98 -13.12
C LEU A 174 10.57 13.15 -12.52
N ASN A 175 10.78 12.48 -11.37
CA ASN A 175 12.11 12.24 -10.83
C ASN A 175 12.89 11.33 -11.81
N MET A 176 13.47 11.95 -12.82
CA MET A 176 14.14 11.28 -13.93
C MET A 176 15.29 10.37 -13.50
N PRO A 177 16.13 10.72 -12.51
CA PRO A 177 17.18 9.82 -12.03
C PRO A 177 16.66 8.49 -11.49
N GLN A 178 15.59 8.53 -10.70
CA GLN A 178 15.01 7.31 -10.11
C GLN A 178 14.41 6.40 -11.19
N LEU A 179 13.63 6.96 -12.12
CA LEU A 179 13.01 6.20 -13.21
C LEU A 179 14.06 5.63 -14.18
N LYS A 180 15.08 6.42 -14.54
CA LYS A 180 16.21 5.99 -15.37
C LYS A 180 16.97 4.84 -14.75
N ASN A 181 17.28 4.92 -13.44
CA ASN A 181 18.01 3.86 -12.75
C ASN A 181 17.17 2.58 -12.65
N LEU A 182 15.87 2.71 -12.35
CA LEU A 182 14.97 1.56 -12.25
C LEU A 182 14.86 0.79 -13.56
N LEU A 183 14.70 1.50 -14.68
CA LEU A 183 14.48 0.90 -16.00
C LEU A 183 15.77 0.64 -16.76
N ASN A 184 16.90 1.16 -16.28
CA ASN A 184 18.20 1.09 -16.94
C ASN A 184 18.12 1.45 -18.44
N CYS A 185 17.57 2.61 -18.76
CA CYS A 185 17.29 3.02 -20.14
C CYS A 185 17.73 4.48 -20.42
N PRO A 186 17.93 4.83 -21.71
CA PRO A 186 18.27 6.20 -22.10
C PRO A 186 17.08 7.16 -21.90
N VAL A 187 17.42 8.46 -21.93
CA VAL A 187 16.45 9.55 -21.86
C VAL A 187 16.64 10.46 -23.07
N ALA A 188 15.54 10.74 -23.78
CA ALA A 188 15.47 11.77 -24.80
C ALA A 188 14.77 13.00 -24.19
N VAL A 189 15.40 14.18 -24.29
CA VAL A 189 14.86 15.43 -23.72
C VAL A 189 14.57 16.39 -24.85
N SER A 190 13.35 16.94 -24.88
CA SER A 190 12.94 18.03 -25.77
C SER A 190 12.82 19.31 -24.95
N GLU A 191 13.59 20.34 -25.33
CA GLU A 191 13.53 21.66 -24.71
C GLU A 191 12.41 22.47 -25.38
N GLY A 192 11.20 22.39 -24.82
CA GLY A 192 10.09 23.20 -25.32
C GLY A 192 10.22 24.68 -24.95
N LYS A 193 9.68 25.56 -25.80
CA LYS A 193 9.55 26.98 -25.47
C LYS A 193 8.40 27.17 -24.49
N GLN A 194 8.68 27.62 -23.28
CA GLN A 194 7.69 28.14 -22.34
C GLN A 194 7.86 29.65 -22.22
N TYR A 195 6.76 30.36 -22.22
CA TYR A 195 6.76 31.77 -21.95
C TYR A 195 6.71 32.03 -20.43
N PRO A 196 7.29 33.14 -19.94
CA PRO A 196 7.30 33.46 -18.53
C PRO A 196 5.88 33.62 -17.98
N VAL A 197 5.67 33.10 -16.78
CA VAL A 197 4.40 33.26 -16.05
C VAL A 197 4.70 33.97 -14.73
N GLU A 198 4.03 35.09 -14.51
CA GLU A 198 4.13 35.83 -13.25
C GLU A 198 3.23 35.14 -12.21
N ILE A 199 3.84 34.76 -11.08
CA ILE A 199 3.13 34.07 -9.98
C ILE A 199 2.74 35.07 -8.90
N ILE A 200 1.45 35.22 -8.65
CA ILE A 200 0.88 36.14 -7.68
C ILE A 200 0.22 35.33 -6.57
N TYR A 201 0.81 35.45 -5.36
CA TYR A 201 0.26 34.79 -4.16
C TYR A 201 -0.76 35.69 -3.47
N THR A 202 -1.82 35.07 -2.90
CA THR A 202 -2.82 35.77 -2.11
C THR A 202 -2.81 35.28 -0.66
N ASN A 203 -3.93 35.41 0.06
CA ASN A 203 -4.12 34.81 1.38
C ASN A 203 -4.59 33.36 1.26
N ASP A 204 -4.36 32.56 2.31
CA ASP A 204 -4.87 31.21 2.38
C ASP A 204 -6.41 31.20 2.36
N ALA A 205 -6.99 30.39 1.48
CA ALA A 205 -8.42 30.26 1.33
C ALA A 205 -9.00 29.23 2.31
N ASP A 206 -10.14 29.54 2.92
CA ASP A 206 -10.98 28.57 3.63
C ASP A 206 -11.69 27.69 2.59
N GLU A 207 -11.63 26.36 2.75
CA GLU A 207 -12.28 25.40 1.84
C GLU A 207 -13.77 25.64 1.67
N LYS A 208 -14.46 26.10 2.72
CA LYS A 208 -15.90 26.37 2.69
C LYS A 208 -16.27 27.58 1.84
N LEU A 209 -15.34 28.52 1.68
CA LEU A 209 -15.51 29.77 0.96
C LEU A 209 -14.79 29.79 -0.40
N LEU A 210 -14.26 28.64 -0.85
CA LEU A 210 -13.50 28.53 -2.09
C LEU A 210 -14.23 29.12 -3.31
N PRO A 211 -15.52 28.82 -3.58
CA PRO A 211 -16.21 29.36 -4.75
C PRO A 211 -16.29 30.88 -4.71
N GLU A 212 -16.61 31.47 -3.55
CA GLU A 212 -16.78 32.93 -3.37
C GLU A 212 -15.45 33.66 -3.50
N LEU A 213 -14.39 33.14 -2.87
CA LEU A 213 -13.05 33.73 -2.94
C LEU A 213 -12.48 33.64 -4.36
N THR A 214 -12.69 32.49 -5.01
CA THR A 214 -12.28 32.27 -6.40
C THR A 214 -13.00 33.23 -7.35
N ALA A 215 -14.32 33.38 -7.22
CA ALA A 215 -15.10 34.30 -8.05
C ALA A 215 -14.62 35.76 -7.93
N ARG A 216 -14.36 36.22 -6.69
CA ARG A 216 -13.78 37.57 -6.45
C ARG A 216 -12.44 37.75 -7.15
N LEU A 217 -11.57 36.74 -7.06
CA LEU A 217 -10.26 36.79 -7.68
C LEU A 217 -10.33 36.75 -9.21
N ILE A 218 -11.26 36.00 -9.80
CA ILE A 218 -11.54 35.98 -11.23
C ILE A 218 -11.90 37.40 -11.73
N ILE A 219 -12.84 38.06 -11.04
CA ILE A 219 -13.27 39.42 -11.39
C ILE A 219 -12.09 40.37 -11.36
N ARG A 220 -11.31 40.37 -10.28
CA ARG A 220 -10.11 41.21 -10.13
C ARG A 220 -9.11 40.96 -11.25
N ALA A 221 -8.68 39.71 -11.45
CA ALA A 221 -7.69 39.33 -12.45
C ALA A 221 -8.15 39.67 -13.88
N SER A 222 -9.45 39.56 -14.17
CA SER A 222 -10.04 39.88 -15.46
C SER A 222 -10.08 41.39 -15.76
N GLN A 223 -10.03 42.25 -14.71
CA GLN A 223 -9.91 43.69 -14.82
C GLN A 223 -8.44 44.15 -15.00
N GLU A 224 -7.53 43.43 -14.32
CA GLU A 224 -6.09 43.78 -14.34
C GLU A 224 -5.40 43.26 -15.62
N HIS A 225 -5.89 42.19 -16.27
CA HIS A 225 -5.22 41.53 -17.39
C HIS A 225 -6.18 41.14 -18.52
N GLU A 226 -5.62 41.06 -19.73
CA GLU A 226 -6.34 40.59 -20.93
C GLU A 226 -6.15 39.07 -21.14
N GLY A 227 -7.03 38.49 -21.97
CA GLY A 227 -7.01 37.08 -22.36
C GLY A 227 -8.05 36.23 -21.65
N ASP A 228 -8.12 34.97 -22.00
CA ASP A 228 -9.02 34.01 -21.39
C ASP A 228 -8.51 33.54 -20.03
N VAL A 229 -9.44 33.15 -19.14
CA VAL A 229 -9.14 32.75 -17.77
C VAL A 229 -9.38 31.24 -17.60
N LEU A 230 -8.40 30.52 -17.08
CA LEU A 230 -8.54 29.14 -16.65
C LEU A 230 -8.49 29.06 -15.13
N VAL A 231 -9.50 28.47 -14.54
CA VAL A 231 -9.68 28.39 -13.10
C VAL A 231 -9.67 26.93 -12.64
N PHE A 232 -8.83 26.62 -11.66
CA PHE A 232 -8.79 25.28 -11.05
C PHE A 232 -9.59 25.26 -9.77
N LEU A 233 -10.60 24.37 -9.71
CA LEU A 233 -11.46 24.12 -8.56
C LEU A 233 -11.51 22.62 -8.25
N PRO A 234 -11.74 22.22 -6.97
CA PRO A 234 -11.67 20.80 -6.59
C PRO A 234 -12.67 19.90 -7.28
N GLY A 235 -13.88 20.39 -7.54
CA GLY A 235 -14.94 19.56 -8.10
C GLY A 235 -16.12 20.27 -8.67
N GLU A 236 -17.08 19.49 -9.17
CA GLU A 236 -18.29 19.99 -9.83
C GLU A 236 -19.12 20.94 -8.95
N GLY A 237 -19.24 20.64 -7.64
CA GLY A 237 -20.02 21.46 -6.71
C GLY A 237 -19.48 22.89 -6.59
N GLU A 238 -18.16 23.01 -6.46
CA GLU A 238 -17.45 24.26 -6.35
C GLU A 238 -17.50 25.03 -7.70
N ILE A 239 -17.40 24.30 -8.82
CA ILE A 239 -17.51 24.86 -10.18
C ILE A 239 -18.89 25.47 -10.41
N ARG A 240 -19.98 24.75 -10.09
CA ARG A 240 -21.34 25.23 -10.25
C ARG A 240 -21.62 26.46 -9.41
N LYS A 241 -21.24 26.42 -8.14
CA LYS A 241 -21.43 27.56 -7.24
C LYS A 241 -20.63 28.79 -7.66
N CYS A 242 -19.40 28.61 -8.12
CA CYS A 242 -18.58 29.68 -8.66
C CYS A 242 -19.22 30.27 -9.96
N ALA A 243 -19.71 29.41 -10.86
CA ALA A 243 -20.40 29.84 -12.08
C ALA A 243 -21.70 30.62 -11.78
N GLU A 244 -22.50 30.20 -10.82
CA GLU A 244 -23.70 30.92 -10.36
C GLU A 244 -23.36 32.33 -9.88
N ILE A 245 -22.30 32.49 -9.07
CA ILE A 245 -21.84 33.80 -8.57
C ILE A 245 -21.38 34.68 -9.76
N LEU A 246 -20.56 34.13 -10.65
CA LEU A 246 -20.03 34.88 -11.79
C LEU A 246 -21.12 35.32 -12.76
N ASN A 247 -22.14 34.49 -13.04
CA ASN A 247 -23.26 34.84 -13.93
C ASN A 247 -24.06 36.05 -13.44
N THR A 248 -24.05 36.36 -12.13
CA THR A 248 -24.71 37.54 -11.56
C THR A 248 -23.84 38.81 -11.61
N GLN A 249 -22.51 38.67 -11.76
CA GLN A 249 -21.55 39.77 -11.58
C GLN A 249 -20.78 40.14 -12.86
N VAL A 250 -20.74 39.25 -13.87
CA VAL A 250 -19.91 39.45 -15.07
C VAL A 250 -20.73 39.18 -16.34
N ASN A 251 -21.04 40.26 -17.13
CA ASN A 251 -21.85 40.13 -18.35
C ASN A 251 -21.05 39.97 -19.66
N ASN A 252 -19.71 40.21 -19.62
CA ASN A 252 -18.88 40.28 -20.82
C ASN A 252 -18.09 39.03 -21.11
N PHE A 253 -18.24 37.96 -20.32
CA PHE A 253 -17.51 36.70 -20.45
C PHE A 253 -18.47 35.54 -20.74
N LEU A 254 -17.92 34.53 -21.45
CA LEU A 254 -18.55 33.22 -21.58
C LEU A 254 -18.01 32.31 -20.50
N ILE A 255 -18.88 31.80 -19.64
CA ILE A 255 -18.49 30.92 -18.52
C ILE A 255 -18.72 29.48 -18.96
N HIS A 256 -17.65 28.69 -18.98
CA HIS A 256 -17.68 27.28 -19.39
C HIS A 256 -17.19 26.40 -18.25
N PRO A 257 -18.04 25.53 -17.68
CA PRO A 257 -17.59 24.46 -16.79
C PRO A 257 -16.80 23.40 -17.57
N LEU A 258 -15.79 22.78 -16.92
CA LEU A 258 -14.99 21.70 -17.51
C LEU A 258 -14.63 20.64 -16.46
N TYR A 259 -15.36 19.53 -16.44
CA TYR A 259 -15.12 18.37 -15.60
C TYR A 259 -15.54 17.07 -16.30
N GLY A 260 -15.02 15.93 -15.83
CA GLY A 260 -15.09 14.65 -16.55
C GLY A 260 -16.48 14.09 -16.82
N GLN A 261 -17.51 14.52 -16.08
CA GLN A 261 -18.90 14.01 -16.24
C GLN A 261 -19.79 14.89 -17.12
N LEU A 262 -19.26 15.99 -17.66
CA LEU A 262 -20.02 16.84 -18.58
C LEU A 262 -20.27 16.12 -19.90
N PRO A 263 -21.41 16.46 -20.59
CA PRO A 263 -21.64 16.06 -21.98
C PRO A 263 -20.48 16.49 -22.89
N GLN A 264 -20.15 15.65 -23.87
CA GLN A 264 -19.01 15.89 -24.76
C GLN A 264 -19.08 17.26 -25.50
N GLN A 265 -20.27 17.69 -25.88
CA GLN A 265 -20.46 18.99 -26.53
C GLN A 265 -20.09 20.17 -25.64
N GLU A 266 -20.44 20.12 -24.36
CA GLU A 266 -20.09 21.16 -23.38
C GLU A 266 -18.58 21.19 -23.10
N GLN A 267 -17.95 20.01 -22.99
CA GLN A 267 -16.49 19.91 -22.83
C GLN A 267 -15.77 20.51 -24.06
N PHE A 268 -16.30 20.26 -25.27
CA PHE A 268 -15.74 20.77 -26.50
C PHE A 268 -15.83 22.31 -26.55
N LEU A 269 -16.97 22.91 -26.16
CA LEU A 269 -17.15 24.36 -26.10
C LEU A 269 -16.18 25.03 -25.12
N ALA A 270 -15.85 24.37 -24.00
CA ALA A 270 -14.87 24.89 -23.04
C ALA A 270 -13.46 24.92 -23.64
N ILE A 271 -13.09 23.95 -24.49
CA ILE A 271 -11.74 23.78 -25.02
C ILE A 271 -11.52 24.66 -26.26
N MET A 272 -12.48 24.70 -27.20
CA MET A 272 -12.31 25.39 -28.48
C MET A 272 -12.30 26.92 -28.33
N PRO A 273 -11.56 27.64 -29.22
CA PRO A 273 -11.59 29.10 -29.25
C PRO A 273 -13.01 29.62 -29.57
N ASN A 274 -13.38 30.75 -28.98
CA ASN A 274 -14.63 31.38 -29.29
C ASN A 274 -14.57 32.10 -30.65
N LYS A 275 -15.48 31.72 -31.54
CA LYS A 275 -15.57 32.27 -32.90
C LYS A 275 -16.00 33.75 -32.93
N PHE A 276 -16.59 34.25 -31.85
CA PHE A 276 -17.12 35.63 -31.77
C PHE A 276 -16.23 36.60 -31.03
N GLY A 277 -14.99 36.21 -30.67
CA GLY A 277 -14.02 37.09 -30.01
C GLY A 277 -14.34 37.47 -28.57
N LYS A 278 -15.41 36.90 -27.91
CA LYS A 278 -15.70 37.12 -26.51
C LYS A 278 -14.71 36.33 -25.64
N ARG A 279 -14.20 36.99 -24.59
CA ARG A 279 -13.35 36.34 -23.59
C ARG A 279 -14.12 35.22 -22.86
N LYS A 280 -13.43 34.13 -22.55
CA LYS A 280 -14.03 33.01 -21.82
C LYS A 280 -13.37 32.83 -20.45
N ILE A 281 -14.16 32.32 -19.52
CA ILE A 281 -13.73 31.83 -18.21
C ILE A 281 -14.01 30.34 -18.16
N VAL A 282 -12.98 29.51 -18.10
CA VAL A 282 -13.11 28.06 -18.02
C VAL A 282 -12.90 27.65 -16.56
N LEU A 283 -13.97 27.15 -15.93
CA LEU A 283 -13.97 26.63 -14.58
C LEU A 283 -13.69 25.12 -14.61
N ALA A 284 -12.50 24.70 -14.29
CA ALA A 284 -12.04 23.32 -14.49
C ALA A 284 -11.66 22.62 -13.19
N THR A 285 -11.80 21.30 -13.17
CA THR A 285 -11.10 20.43 -12.22
C THR A 285 -9.67 20.17 -12.73
N SER A 286 -8.94 19.27 -12.04
CA SER A 286 -7.63 18.78 -12.51
C SER A 286 -7.64 18.23 -13.96
N ILE A 287 -8.78 18.06 -14.59
CA ILE A 287 -8.90 17.63 -16.02
C ILE A 287 -8.16 18.56 -16.97
N ALA A 288 -8.06 19.86 -16.64
CA ALA A 288 -7.33 20.84 -17.43
C ALA A 288 -5.84 20.98 -17.01
N GLU A 289 -5.34 20.18 -16.06
CA GLU A 289 -3.97 20.27 -15.55
C GLU A 289 -2.93 19.70 -16.52
N THR A 290 -3.27 18.60 -17.22
CA THR A 290 -2.40 17.91 -18.21
C THR A 290 -3.14 17.70 -19.52
N SER A 291 -2.55 17.08 -20.51
CA SER A 291 -3.09 16.53 -21.79
C SER A 291 -4.03 17.42 -22.63
N LEU A 292 -4.70 18.45 -22.09
CA LEU A 292 -5.60 19.34 -22.84
C LEU A 292 -4.95 20.70 -23.13
N THR A 293 -4.98 21.14 -24.39
CA THR A 293 -4.61 22.50 -24.73
C THR A 293 -5.88 23.33 -24.92
N ILE A 294 -6.03 24.37 -24.12
CA ILE A 294 -7.11 25.36 -24.24
C ILE A 294 -6.46 26.62 -24.79
N GLU A 295 -6.80 26.97 -26.01
CA GLU A 295 -6.23 28.15 -26.66
C GLU A 295 -6.75 29.44 -26.04
N GLY A 296 -5.94 30.49 -26.06
CA GLY A 296 -6.30 31.84 -25.57
C GLY A 296 -6.07 32.09 -24.07
N ILE A 297 -5.71 31.07 -23.28
CA ILE A 297 -5.49 31.22 -21.84
C ILE A 297 -4.22 32.04 -21.58
N LYS A 298 -4.39 33.17 -20.89
CA LYS A 298 -3.32 34.02 -20.37
C LYS A 298 -3.35 34.16 -18.85
N ILE A 299 -4.50 33.91 -18.22
CA ILE A 299 -4.70 34.04 -16.80
C ILE A 299 -5.06 32.68 -16.21
N VAL A 300 -4.33 32.24 -15.21
CA VAL A 300 -4.66 31.04 -14.41
C VAL A 300 -5.00 31.45 -13.00
N ILE A 301 -6.08 30.88 -12.46
CA ILE A 301 -6.45 31.01 -11.05
C ILE A 301 -6.47 29.63 -10.45
N ASP A 302 -5.62 29.42 -9.44
CA ASP A 302 -5.48 28.14 -8.75
C ASP A 302 -5.97 28.27 -7.31
N CYS A 303 -6.99 27.49 -6.95
CA CYS A 303 -7.51 27.46 -5.59
C CYS A 303 -6.61 26.70 -4.59
N GLY A 304 -5.59 25.97 -5.07
CA GLY A 304 -4.68 25.19 -4.22
C GLY A 304 -5.22 23.84 -3.75
N PHE A 305 -6.37 23.42 -4.28
CA PHE A 305 -7.00 22.14 -3.92
C PHE A 305 -7.29 21.29 -5.15
N GLY A 306 -7.35 19.98 -4.91
CA GLY A 306 -7.75 18.99 -5.90
C GLY A 306 -8.48 17.85 -5.24
N ARG A 307 -9.04 16.91 -6.04
CA ARG A 307 -9.61 15.67 -5.54
C ARG A 307 -8.75 14.49 -5.94
N THR A 308 -8.49 13.61 -4.98
CA THR A 308 -7.81 12.35 -5.18
C THR A 308 -8.66 11.20 -4.65
N SER A 309 -8.48 10.02 -5.23
CA SER A 309 -9.10 8.80 -4.71
C SER A 309 -8.22 8.26 -3.58
N ARG A 310 -8.81 8.05 -2.41
CA ARG A 310 -8.16 7.45 -1.24
C ARG A 310 -8.98 6.29 -0.73
N PHE A 311 -8.28 5.26 -0.26
CA PHE A 311 -8.92 4.17 0.45
C PHE A 311 -9.54 4.67 1.76
N ASP A 312 -10.84 4.47 1.90
CA ASP A 312 -11.57 4.78 3.11
C ASP A 312 -11.82 3.49 3.91
N SER A 313 -11.06 3.28 4.97
CA SER A 313 -11.20 2.12 5.85
C SER A 313 -12.59 1.99 6.49
N LYS A 314 -13.39 3.07 6.52
CA LYS A 314 -14.75 3.06 7.06
C LYS A 314 -15.73 2.32 6.17
N SER A 315 -15.65 2.57 4.87
CA SER A 315 -16.48 1.90 3.87
C SER A 315 -15.82 0.66 3.28
N GLY A 316 -14.49 0.53 3.36
CA GLY A 316 -13.73 -0.50 2.66
C GLY A 316 -13.71 -0.31 1.14
N LEU A 317 -13.96 0.93 0.68
CA LEU A 317 -13.94 1.34 -0.71
C LEU A 317 -13.11 2.62 -0.84
N SER A 318 -12.67 2.91 -2.06
CA SER A 318 -11.99 4.18 -2.34
C SER A 318 -13.01 5.31 -2.48
N ARG A 319 -12.70 6.48 -1.90
CA ARG A 319 -13.52 7.70 -1.99
C ARG A 319 -12.70 8.90 -2.43
N LEU A 320 -13.37 9.83 -3.14
CA LEU A 320 -12.76 11.09 -3.54
C LEU A 320 -12.69 12.05 -2.34
N GLU A 321 -11.48 12.43 -1.94
CA GLU A 321 -11.21 13.43 -0.91
C GLU A 321 -10.65 14.71 -1.53
N THR A 322 -11.02 15.86 -0.97
CA THR A 322 -10.42 17.16 -1.30
C THR A 322 -9.13 17.30 -0.49
N ILE A 323 -8.02 17.51 -1.19
CA ILE A 323 -6.70 17.68 -0.57
C ILE A 323 -5.97 18.90 -1.14
N ARG A 324 -4.96 19.40 -0.43
CA ARG A 324 -4.00 20.36 -0.97
C ARG A 324 -3.19 19.72 -2.09
N ILE A 325 -2.93 20.47 -3.16
CA ILE A 325 -2.10 20.03 -4.27
C ILE A 325 -0.62 20.05 -3.90
N SER A 326 0.21 19.36 -4.68
CA SER A 326 1.68 19.41 -4.59
C SER A 326 2.27 20.61 -5.37
N LYS A 327 3.57 20.90 -5.18
CA LYS A 327 4.27 21.97 -5.89
C LYS A 327 4.29 21.72 -7.39
N ASP A 328 4.60 20.49 -7.82
CA ASP A 328 4.60 20.09 -9.22
C ASP A 328 3.22 20.30 -9.90
N SER A 329 2.11 19.94 -9.22
CA SER A 329 0.76 20.24 -9.69
C SER A 329 0.52 21.75 -9.83
N ALA A 330 0.94 22.54 -8.82
CA ALA A 330 0.80 24.00 -8.86
C ALA A 330 1.57 24.62 -10.02
N ASP A 331 2.76 24.10 -10.32
CA ASP A 331 3.59 24.58 -11.43
C ASP A 331 3.04 24.16 -12.79
N GLN A 332 2.50 22.94 -12.91
CA GLN A 332 1.80 22.49 -14.12
C GLN A 332 0.57 23.35 -14.43
N ARG A 333 -0.23 23.69 -13.38
CA ARG A 333 -1.39 24.59 -13.53
C ARG A 333 -0.96 25.99 -13.95
N ALA A 334 0.06 26.55 -13.31
CA ALA A 334 0.62 27.85 -13.69
C ALA A 334 1.14 27.87 -15.14
N GLY A 335 1.83 26.81 -15.55
CA GLY A 335 2.33 26.65 -16.93
C GLY A 335 1.26 26.70 -18.02
N ARG A 336 -0.04 26.58 -17.68
CA ARG A 336 -1.13 26.76 -18.63
C ARG A 336 -1.25 28.19 -19.15
N ALA A 337 -0.86 29.17 -18.35
CA ALA A 337 -0.85 30.59 -18.77
C ALA A 337 0.32 30.92 -19.72
N GLY A 338 1.43 30.16 -19.65
CA GLY A 338 2.65 30.39 -20.45
C GLY A 338 2.81 29.57 -21.71
N ARG A 339 1.74 29.02 -22.29
CA ARG A 339 1.84 28.14 -23.48
C ARG A 339 2.07 28.90 -24.78
N LEU A 340 1.33 29.95 -25.00
CA LEU A 340 1.32 30.70 -26.28
C LEU A 340 1.92 32.11 -26.15
N SER A 341 1.92 32.67 -24.97
CA SER A 341 2.46 34.00 -24.65
C SER A 341 2.77 34.08 -23.14
N ALA A 342 3.43 35.14 -22.70
CA ALA A 342 3.56 35.46 -21.29
C ALA A 342 2.19 35.56 -20.60
N GLY A 343 2.08 35.11 -19.35
CA GLY A 343 0.81 35.06 -18.64
C GLY A 343 0.94 35.24 -17.14
N TYR A 344 -0.19 35.10 -16.45
CA TYR A 344 -0.31 35.36 -15.02
C TYR A 344 -0.95 34.17 -14.31
N CYS A 345 -0.44 33.83 -13.12
CA CYS A 345 -1.03 32.79 -12.28
C CYS A 345 -1.29 33.31 -10.88
N TYR A 346 -2.54 33.39 -10.50
CA TYR A 346 -2.99 33.76 -9.16
C TYR A 346 -3.16 32.51 -8.32
N ARG A 347 -2.44 32.42 -7.18
CA ARG A 347 -2.50 31.31 -6.23
C ARG A 347 -3.29 31.73 -4.99
N LEU A 348 -4.41 31.04 -4.69
CA LEU A 348 -5.24 31.33 -3.49
C LEU A 348 -4.60 30.76 -2.23
N TRP A 349 -3.32 31.03 -2.04
CA TRP A 349 -2.56 30.72 -0.83
C TRP A 349 -1.32 31.58 -0.73
N THR A 350 -0.72 31.60 0.47
CA THR A 350 0.50 32.36 0.75
C THR A 350 1.77 31.67 0.23
N LYS A 351 2.84 32.45 0.03
CA LYS A 351 4.17 31.90 -0.30
C LYS A 351 4.66 30.92 0.78
N ALA A 352 4.39 31.22 2.06
CA ALA A 352 4.74 30.33 3.17
C ALA A 352 3.99 29.00 3.13
N THR A 353 2.73 29.00 2.70
CA THR A 353 1.97 27.77 2.47
C THR A 353 2.52 27.01 1.28
N HIS A 354 2.92 27.69 0.20
CA HIS A 354 3.56 27.05 -0.94
C HIS A 354 4.83 26.28 -0.57
N GLU A 355 5.70 26.86 0.25
CA GLU A 355 6.93 26.18 0.69
C GLU A 355 6.68 24.90 1.50
N ARG A 356 5.51 24.80 2.16
CA ARG A 356 5.09 23.62 2.92
C ARG A 356 4.36 22.56 2.10
N LEU A 357 4.01 22.84 0.84
CA LEU A 357 3.41 21.84 -0.04
C LEU A 357 4.39 20.70 -0.29
N LEU A 358 3.85 19.50 -0.46
CA LEU A 358 4.63 18.35 -0.91
C LEU A 358 5.27 18.66 -2.26
N GLU A 359 6.50 18.23 -2.47
CA GLU A 359 7.22 18.46 -3.73
C GLU A 359 6.49 17.81 -4.91
N HIS A 360 6.11 16.53 -4.73
CA HIS A 360 5.43 15.73 -5.73
C HIS A 360 4.11 15.16 -5.19
N ARG A 361 3.20 14.85 -6.10
CA ARG A 361 1.98 14.10 -5.79
C ARG A 361 2.32 12.74 -5.19
N VAL A 362 1.59 12.34 -4.14
CA VAL A 362 1.70 10.98 -3.61
C VAL A 362 1.19 9.99 -4.67
N PRO A 363 1.97 8.96 -5.03
CA PRO A 363 1.50 7.93 -5.97
C PRO A 363 0.23 7.24 -5.46
N GLU A 364 -0.73 7.01 -6.34
CA GLU A 364 -2.03 6.42 -5.97
C GLU A 364 -1.88 5.05 -5.31
N ILE A 365 -0.87 4.27 -5.71
CA ILE A 365 -0.54 2.95 -5.12
C ILE A 365 -0.29 2.99 -3.60
N MET A 366 0.06 4.17 -3.04
CA MET A 366 0.30 4.35 -1.61
C MET A 366 -1.00 4.65 -0.82
N GLU A 367 -2.06 5.06 -1.49
CA GLU A 367 -3.29 5.57 -0.86
C GLU A 367 -4.55 4.82 -1.29
N ALA A 368 -4.52 4.07 -2.40
CA ALA A 368 -5.67 3.34 -2.95
C ALA A 368 -5.94 2.01 -2.23
N ASP A 369 -7.15 1.47 -2.42
CA ASP A 369 -7.43 0.04 -2.20
C ASP A 369 -6.65 -0.81 -3.21
N LEU A 370 -5.97 -1.84 -2.72
CA LEU A 370 -5.17 -2.72 -3.55
C LEU A 370 -5.84 -4.06 -3.90
N SER A 371 -7.13 -4.21 -3.61
CA SER A 371 -7.85 -5.47 -3.88
C SER A 371 -7.89 -5.81 -5.37
N ASP A 372 -8.13 -4.82 -6.24
CA ASP A 372 -8.06 -5.01 -7.69
C ASP A 372 -6.65 -5.39 -8.14
N LEU A 373 -5.61 -4.71 -7.62
CA LEU A 373 -4.22 -5.00 -7.93
C LEU A 373 -3.85 -6.43 -7.53
N VAL A 374 -4.18 -6.86 -6.31
CA VAL A 374 -3.88 -8.23 -5.85
C VAL A 374 -4.59 -9.28 -6.70
N LEU A 375 -5.85 -9.01 -7.09
CA LEU A 375 -6.62 -9.92 -7.95
C LEU A 375 -6.02 -9.97 -9.37
N ASP A 376 -5.60 -8.83 -9.93
CA ASP A 376 -4.89 -8.74 -11.22
C ASP A 376 -3.59 -9.55 -11.20
N MET A 377 -2.79 -9.43 -10.13
CA MET A 377 -1.53 -10.17 -9.98
C MET A 377 -1.76 -11.67 -9.81
N ALA A 378 -2.79 -12.07 -9.05
CA ALA A 378 -3.16 -13.48 -8.92
C ALA A 378 -3.67 -14.07 -10.25
N GLN A 379 -4.38 -13.29 -11.07
CA GLN A 379 -4.78 -13.69 -12.42
C GLN A 379 -3.58 -13.78 -13.37
N TRP A 380 -2.58 -12.91 -13.23
CA TRP A 380 -1.33 -12.95 -13.97
C TRP A 380 -0.45 -14.15 -13.60
N GLY A 381 -0.58 -14.67 -12.38
CA GLY A 381 0.20 -15.78 -11.84
C GLY A 381 1.43 -15.35 -11.02
N VAL A 382 1.50 -14.10 -10.60
CA VAL A 382 2.56 -13.57 -9.73
C VAL A 382 2.34 -14.04 -8.29
N ASN A 383 3.35 -14.71 -7.72
CA ASN A 383 3.33 -15.18 -6.33
C ASN A 383 3.74 -14.09 -5.32
N ASP A 384 4.73 -13.29 -5.68
CA ASP A 384 5.22 -12.18 -4.85
C ASP A 384 5.18 -10.87 -5.65
N ILE A 385 4.19 -10.07 -5.33
CA ILE A 385 3.92 -8.77 -5.98
C ILE A 385 5.12 -7.82 -5.86
N GLN A 386 5.91 -7.94 -4.79
CA GLN A 386 7.04 -7.03 -4.55
C GLN A 386 8.24 -7.28 -5.46
N GLN A 387 8.31 -8.44 -6.11
CA GLN A 387 9.38 -8.79 -7.05
C GLN A 387 9.22 -8.14 -8.43
N LEU A 388 8.04 -7.62 -8.75
CA LEU A 388 7.83 -6.90 -9.99
C LEU A 388 8.55 -5.53 -9.99
N THR A 389 8.73 -4.98 -11.19
CA THR A 389 9.39 -3.67 -11.35
C THR A 389 8.44 -2.54 -10.97
N TRP A 390 8.59 -1.99 -9.77
CA TRP A 390 7.80 -0.87 -9.26
C TRP A 390 8.63 0.40 -9.12
N LEU A 391 8.13 1.53 -9.61
CA LEU A 391 8.75 2.83 -9.29
C LEU A 391 8.53 3.20 -7.82
N THR A 392 7.36 2.85 -7.29
CA THR A 392 7.04 2.89 -5.87
C THR A 392 6.36 1.57 -5.53
N PRO A 393 6.99 0.71 -4.73
CA PRO A 393 6.39 -0.58 -4.38
C PRO A 393 5.13 -0.39 -3.52
N PRO A 394 4.10 -1.24 -3.69
CA PRO A 394 2.89 -1.18 -2.90
C PRO A 394 3.18 -1.45 -1.42
N PRO A 395 2.50 -0.76 -0.47
CA PRO A 395 2.67 -0.97 0.97
C PRO A 395 2.31 -2.39 1.39
N LYS A 396 3.18 -3.06 2.16
CA LYS A 396 2.95 -4.43 2.63
C LYS A 396 1.64 -4.57 3.41
N SER A 397 1.33 -3.63 4.29
CA SER A 397 0.09 -3.63 5.08
C SER A 397 -1.16 -3.56 4.21
N ALA A 398 -1.14 -2.75 3.15
CA ALA A 398 -2.26 -2.64 2.22
C ALA A 398 -2.42 -3.92 1.37
N LEU A 399 -1.31 -4.57 0.97
CA LEU A 399 -1.35 -5.87 0.29
C LEU A 399 -1.95 -6.97 1.18
N ILE A 400 -1.55 -7.03 2.45
CA ILE A 400 -2.10 -8.00 3.42
C ILE A 400 -3.61 -7.79 3.56
N GLN A 401 -4.04 -6.55 3.79
CA GLN A 401 -5.47 -6.22 3.92
C GLN A 401 -6.28 -6.56 2.66
N ALA A 402 -5.75 -6.26 1.47
CA ALA A 402 -6.37 -6.59 0.20
C ALA A 402 -6.49 -8.13 0.01
N THR A 403 -5.42 -8.86 0.33
CA THR A 403 -5.39 -10.33 0.26
C THR A 403 -6.41 -10.95 1.22
N GLU A 404 -6.49 -10.48 2.46
CA GLU A 404 -7.50 -10.92 3.43
C GLU A 404 -8.92 -10.66 2.94
N THR A 405 -9.17 -9.49 2.36
CA THR A 405 -10.46 -9.16 1.76
C THR A 405 -10.84 -10.14 0.66
N LEU A 406 -9.91 -10.45 -0.24
CA LEU A 406 -10.15 -11.39 -1.35
C LEU A 406 -10.34 -12.83 -0.88
N HIS A 407 -9.66 -13.25 0.19
CA HIS A 407 -9.93 -14.54 0.84
C HIS A 407 -11.34 -14.62 1.45
N GLN A 408 -11.79 -13.56 2.11
CA GLN A 408 -13.11 -13.50 2.74
C GLN A 408 -14.26 -13.63 1.75
N ILE A 409 -14.09 -13.06 0.53
CA ILE A 409 -15.07 -13.18 -0.56
C ILE A 409 -14.82 -14.37 -1.49
N ASN A 410 -13.96 -15.31 -1.09
CA ASN A 410 -13.58 -16.51 -1.85
C ASN A 410 -13.01 -16.22 -3.26
N ALA A 411 -12.45 -15.04 -3.48
CA ALA A 411 -11.77 -14.70 -4.73
C ALA A 411 -10.38 -15.33 -4.83
N LEU A 412 -9.72 -15.53 -3.67
CA LEU A 412 -8.44 -16.21 -3.56
C LEU A 412 -8.53 -17.41 -2.62
N GLU A 413 -7.73 -18.44 -2.92
CA GLU A 413 -7.44 -19.58 -2.05
C GLU A 413 -5.95 -19.88 -2.14
N ASN A 414 -5.24 -19.95 -1.00
CA ASN A 414 -3.78 -20.12 -0.95
C ASN A 414 -3.03 -19.16 -1.90
N ASN A 415 -3.43 -17.89 -1.91
CA ASN A 415 -2.93 -16.82 -2.78
C ASN A 415 -3.10 -17.07 -4.29
N ARG A 416 -3.94 -18.04 -4.69
CA ARG A 416 -4.28 -18.30 -6.09
C ARG A 416 -5.70 -17.87 -6.37
N ILE A 417 -5.93 -17.36 -7.57
CA ILE A 417 -7.28 -16.96 -8.01
C ILE A 417 -8.19 -18.18 -8.15
N THR A 418 -9.37 -18.12 -7.55
CA THR A 418 -10.40 -19.16 -7.65
C THR A 418 -11.22 -19.03 -8.94
N ALA A 419 -12.08 -20.01 -9.25
CA ALA A 419 -13.06 -19.89 -10.33
C ALA A 419 -14.01 -18.71 -10.09
N HIS A 420 -14.43 -18.48 -8.83
CA HIS A 420 -15.22 -17.33 -8.43
C HIS A 420 -14.44 -16.01 -8.54
N GLY A 421 -13.17 -16.01 -8.16
CA GLY A 421 -12.28 -14.87 -8.32
C GLY A 421 -12.14 -14.44 -9.79
N LYS A 422 -12.09 -15.39 -10.72
CA LYS A 422 -12.10 -15.09 -12.17
C LYS A 422 -13.40 -14.43 -12.62
N GLN A 423 -14.55 -14.84 -12.09
CA GLN A 423 -15.83 -14.20 -12.37
C GLN A 423 -15.88 -12.76 -11.81
N ILE A 424 -15.40 -12.56 -10.57
CA ILE A 424 -15.26 -11.23 -9.96
C ILE A 424 -14.39 -10.34 -10.84
N HIS A 425 -13.26 -10.82 -11.28
CA HIS A 425 -12.29 -10.09 -12.11
C HIS A 425 -12.86 -9.67 -13.48
N GLN A 426 -13.82 -10.40 -14.04
CA GLN A 426 -14.49 -10.04 -15.29
C GLN A 426 -15.41 -8.82 -15.15
N LEU A 427 -15.90 -8.53 -13.95
CA LEU A 427 -16.76 -7.39 -13.70
C LEU A 427 -15.91 -6.10 -13.51
N ALA A 428 -16.35 -5.00 -14.13
CA ALA A 428 -15.61 -3.73 -14.10
C ALA A 428 -15.96 -2.92 -12.83
N CYS A 429 -15.83 -3.48 -11.65
CA CYS A 429 -16.12 -2.84 -10.36
C CYS A 429 -15.28 -3.45 -9.25
N HIS A 430 -15.27 -2.80 -8.09
CA HIS A 430 -14.55 -3.26 -6.90
C HIS A 430 -14.90 -4.73 -6.55
N PRO A 431 -13.95 -5.59 -6.16
CA PRO A 431 -14.17 -7.02 -5.89
C PRO A 431 -15.32 -7.33 -4.93
N ARG A 432 -15.50 -6.52 -3.87
CA ARG A 432 -16.63 -6.66 -2.93
C ARG A 432 -17.98 -6.47 -3.60
N ILE A 433 -18.08 -5.47 -4.47
CA ILE A 433 -19.30 -5.17 -5.23
C ILE A 433 -19.53 -6.27 -6.26
N ALA A 434 -18.49 -6.70 -6.97
CA ALA A 434 -18.58 -7.79 -7.93
C ALA A 434 -19.07 -9.08 -7.26
N HIS A 435 -18.52 -9.41 -6.07
CA HIS A 435 -18.96 -10.57 -5.30
C HIS A 435 -20.45 -10.48 -4.93
N MET A 436 -20.91 -9.36 -4.40
CA MET A 436 -22.34 -9.13 -4.08
C MET A 436 -23.22 -9.30 -5.31
N LEU A 437 -22.85 -8.71 -6.45
CA LEU A 437 -23.61 -8.82 -7.70
C LEU A 437 -23.67 -10.26 -8.23
N LEU A 438 -22.59 -11.04 -8.06
CA LEU A 438 -22.55 -12.46 -8.47
C LEU A 438 -23.33 -13.39 -7.52
N MET A 439 -23.39 -13.04 -6.24
CA MET A 439 -24.12 -13.80 -5.23
C MET A 439 -25.64 -13.56 -5.31
N ALA A 440 -26.10 -12.47 -5.89
CA ALA A 440 -27.50 -12.20 -6.18
C ALA A 440 -28.03 -13.22 -7.20
N LYS A 441 -28.93 -14.11 -6.78
CA LYS A 441 -29.38 -15.25 -7.61
C LYS A 441 -30.58 -14.89 -8.49
N GLU A 442 -31.60 -14.29 -7.89
CA GLU A 442 -32.81 -13.93 -8.57
C GLU A 442 -32.70 -12.57 -9.29
N LEU A 443 -33.62 -12.30 -10.19
CA LEU A 443 -33.64 -11.06 -10.96
C LEU A 443 -33.88 -9.84 -10.04
N ASN A 444 -34.80 -9.97 -9.06
CA ASN A 444 -35.08 -8.90 -8.11
C ASN A 444 -33.87 -8.59 -7.23
N ASP A 445 -33.14 -9.60 -6.77
CA ASP A 445 -31.92 -9.47 -5.96
C ASP A 445 -30.82 -8.78 -6.75
N LYS A 446 -30.64 -9.13 -8.03
CA LYS A 446 -29.69 -8.46 -8.93
C LYS A 446 -30.02 -6.98 -9.10
N GLN A 447 -31.31 -6.67 -9.26
CA GLN A 447 -31.76 -5.27 -9.38
C GLN A 447 -31.53 -4.49 -8.09
N LEU A 448 -31.82 -5.10 -6.93
CA LEU A 448 -31.56 -4.56 -5.62
C LEU A 448 -30.05 -4.35 -5.39
N ALA A 449 -29.23 -5.35 -5.72
CA ALA A 449 -27.77 -5.28 -5.61
C ALA A 449 -27.17 -4.11 -6.43
N THR A 450 -27.76 -3.78 -7.62
CA THR A 450 -27.30 -2.61 -8.40
C THR A 450 -27.61 -1.29 -7.72
N ASP A 451 -28.74 -1.18 -7.03
CA ASP A 451 -29.11 0.02 -6.26
C ASP A 451 -28.19 0.15 -5.02
N ILE A 452 -27.96 -0.95 -4.30
CA ILE A 452 -27.01 -1.01 -3.17
C ILE A 452 -25.61 -0.57 -3.61
N ALA A 453 -25.08 -1.18 -4.67
CA ALA A 453 -23.76 -0.87 -5.21
C ALA A 453 -23.60 0.63 -5.50
N ALA A 454 -24.62 1.24 -6.14
CA ALA A 454 -24.59 2.66 -6.48
C ALA A 454 -24.62 3.57 -5.25
N ILE A 455 -25.35 3.18 -4.20
CA ILE A 455 -25.42 3.94 -2.94
C ILE A 455 -24.07 3.84 -2.20
N LEU A 456 -23.42 2.68 -2.22
CA LEU A 456 -22.13 2.48 -1.54
C LEU A 456 -20.99 3.27 -2.18
N GLU A 457 -21.01 3.48 -3.49
CA GLU A 457 -19.97 4.21 -4.24
C GLU A 457 -20.12 5.74 -4.16
N GLU A 458 -21.27 6.24 -3.76
CA GLU A 458 -21.53 7.69 -3.67
C GLU A 458 -21.69 8.17 -2.21
N ARG A 459 -21.71 9.48 -2.05
CA ARG A 459 -22.03 10.08 -0.74
C ARG A 459 -23.47 9.80 -0.38
N ASP A 460 -23.72 9.59 0.90
CA ASP A 460 -25.08 9.41 1.43
C ASP A 460 -26.02 10.53 0.91
N PRO A 461 -27.08 10.16 0.19
CA PRO A 461 -28.01 11.15 -0.36
C PRO A 461 -28.90 11.80 0.70
N LEU A 462 -29.08 11.15 1.85
CA LEU A 462 -29.94 11.62 2.93
C LEU A 462 -29.20 12.50 3.95
N PRO A 463 -29.91 13.32 4.74
CA PRO A 463 -29.34 14.05 5.88
C PRO A 463 -28.74 13.11 6.94
N ARG A 464 -27.81 13.63 7.76
CA ARG A 464 -27.09 12.83 8.77
C ARG A 464 -27.98 12.28 9.89
N ASP A 465 -29.14 12.86 10.11
CA ASP A 465 -30.15 12.50 11.11
C ASP A 465 -31.19 11.50 10.61
N SER A 466 -31.07 11.03 9.37
CA SER A 466 -32.01 10.07 8.76
C SER A 466 -31.79 8.63 9.22
N GLY A 467 -31.01 8.38 10.26
CA GLY A 467 -30.69 7.03 10.75
C GLY A 467 -29.68 6.28 9.88
N ILE A 468 -29.35 5.04 10.28
CA ILE A 468 -28.32 4.23 9.66
C ILE A 468 -28.83 3.20 8.64
N ASP A 469 -30.16 3.05 8.48
CA ASP A 469 -30.75 2.05 7.61
C ASP A 469 -30.57 2.40 6.12
N ILE A 470 -29.84 1.55 5.38
CA ILE A 470 -29.63 1.72 3.94
C ILE A 470 -30.94 1.57 3.15
N ASN A 471 -31.92 0.84 3.64
CA ASN A 471 -33.22 0.64 2.98
C ASN A 471 -33.95 1.98 2.74
N LEU A 472 -33.83 2.92 3.67
CA LEU A 472 -34.36 4.29 3.50
C LEU A 472 -33.76 5.00 2.29
N ARG A 473 -32.47 4.75 1.99
CA ARG A 473 -31.75 5.32 0.83
C ARG A 473 -32.21 4.68 -0.47
N ILE A 474 -32.41 3.36 -0.46
CA ILE A 474 -32.90 2.62 -1.63
C ILE A 474 -34.31 3.00 -1.95
N GLU A 475 -35.20 3.07 -0.97
CA GLU A 475 -36.56 3.51 -1.15
C GLU A 475 -36.67 4.93 -1.68
N ALA A 476 -35.86 5.85 -1.11
CA ALA A 476 -35.82 7.22 -1.58
C ALA A 476 -35.33 7.32 -3.04
N LEU A 477 -34.33 6.52 -3.43
CA LEU A 477 -33.86 6.41 -4.83
C LEU A 477 -34.97 5.90 -5.74
N ARG A 478 -35.63 4.80 -5.39
CA ARG A 478 -36.69 4.18 -6.19
C ARG A 478 -37.91 5.10 -6.33
N ARG A 479 -38.28 5.81 -5.27
CA ARG A 479 -39.35 6.81 -5.26
C ARG A 479 -39.00 8.00 -6.16
N ALA A 480 -37.78 8.53 -6.05
CA ALA A 480 -37.33 9.64 -6.88
C ALA A 480 -37.29 9.24 -8.37
N ARG A 481 -36.91 8.01 -8.67
CA ARG A 481 -36.89 7.40 -10.00
C ARG A 481 -38.31 7.29 -10.57
N SER A 482 -39.26 6.74 -9.81
CA SER A 482 -40.67 6.58 -10.23
C SER A 482 -41.37 7.91 -10.49
N ASN A 483 -41.04 8.94 -9.70
CA ASN A 483 -41.67 10.26 -9.80
C ASN A 483 -40.95 11.20 -10.80
N ASN A 484 -39.90 10.71 -11.51
CA ASN A 484 -39.04 11.53 -12.37
C ASN A 484 -38.50 12.80 -11.69
N SER A 485 -38.26 12.70 -10.37
CA SER A 485 -37.83 13.80 -9.49
C SER A 485 -36.40 13.61 -8.95
N LEU A 486 -35.50 13.08 -9.78
CA LEU A 486 -34.11 12.84 -9.42
C LEU A 486 -33.37 14.17 -9.23
N GLY A 487 -33.30 14.65 -8.00
CA GLY A 487 -32.42 15.76 -7.64
C GLY A 487 -30.95 15.43 -7.82
N ASN A 488 -30.07 16.42 -7.75
CA ASN A 488 -28.65 16.30 -8.07
C ASN A 488 -27.93 15.10 -7.43
N ARG A 489 -28.24 14.74 -6.18
CA ARG A 489 -27.60 13.61 -5.47
C ARG A 489 -28.07 12.26 -6.02
N PHE A 490 -29.40 12.07 -6.15
CA PHE A 490 -29.97 10.83 -6.68
C PHE A 490 -29.67 10.62 -8.17
N SER A 491 -29.52 11.70 -8.95
CA SER A 491 -29.14 11.61 -10.36
C SER A 491 -27.75 10.95 -10.55
N ARG A 492 -26.79 11.18 -9.65
CA ARG A 492 -25.48 10.52 -9.71
C ARG A 492 -25.57 9.05 -9.36
N ILE A 493 -26.26 8.74 -8.26
CA ILE A 493 -26.50 7.35 -7.82
C ILE A 493 -27.20 6.56 -8.94
N GLU A 494 -28.23 7.17 -9.57
CA GLU A 494 -28.95 6.54 -10.66
C GLU A 494 -28.07 6.25 -11.88
N LYS A 495 -27.17 7.17 -12.27
CA LYS A 495 -26.22 6.93 -13.36
C LYS A 495 -25.33 5.71 -13.08
N ILE A 496 -24.87 5.55 -11.84
CA ILE A 496 -24.07 4.38 -11.42
C ILE A 496 -24.93 3.12 -11.44
N ALA A 497 -26.11 3.13 -10.85
CA ALA A 497 -27.04 2.00 -10.86
C ALA A 497 -27.41 1.57 -12.29
N ALA A 498 -27.68 2.52 -13.18
CA ALA A 498 -27.93 2.25 -14.60
C ALA A 498 -26.72 1.61 -15.30
N SER A 499 -25.51 2.02 -14.95
CA SER A 499 -24.27 1.41 -15.46
C SER A 499 -24.15 -0.06 -15.02
N TYR A 500 -24.46 -0.39 -13.77
CA TYR A 500 -24.48 -1.76 -13.28
C TYR A 500 -25.59 -2.60 -13.92
N ARG A 501 -26.80 -2.06 -14.06
CA ARG A 501 -27.89 -2.74 -14.76
C ARG A 501 -27.51 -3.04 -16.21
N LYS A 502 -26.89 -2.09 -16.91
CA LYS A 502 -26.38 -2.31 -18.27
C LYS A 502 -25.32 -3.41 -18.32
N MET A 503 -24.40 -3.45 -17.35
CA MET A 503 -23.37 -4.48 -17.25
C MET A 503 -23.96 -5.88 -17.07
N LEU A 504 -25.03 -6.00 -16.27
CA LEU A 504 -25.71 -7.27 -16.00
C LEU A 504 -26.83 -7.58 -17.01
N ASN A 505 -27.11 -6.68 -17.96
CA ASN A 505 -28.21 -6.77 -18.94
C ASN A 505 -29.59 -6.97 -18.29
N ILE A 506 -29.89 -6.18 -17.26
CA ILE A 506 -31.15 -6.23 -16.49
C ILE A 506 -31.91 -4.91 -16.55
N ALA A 507 -33.22 -4.97 -16.45
CA ALA A 507 -34.09 -3.81 -16.38
C ALA A 507 -34.10 -3.16 -14.99
N VAL A 508 -34.62 -1.94 -14.90
CA VAL A 508 -34.88 -1.24 -13.65
C VAL A 508 -36.03 -1.86 -12.89
N ASN A 509 -35.96 -1.88 -11.56
CA ASN A 509 -37.06 -2.27 -10.67
C ASN A 509 -37.26 -1.20 -9.61
N ASN A 510 -38.51 -0.77 -9.43
CA ASN A 510 -38.93 0.22 -8.43
C ASN A 510 -39.94 -0.36 -7.42
N SER A 511 -40.08 -1.69 -7.34
CA SER A 511 -40.93 -2.34 -6.34
C SER A 511 -40.44 -2.11 -4.91
N ALA A 512 -41.25 -2.40 -3.93
CA ALA A 512 -40.89 -2.36 -2.50
C ALA A 512 -39.63 -3.19 -2.25
N VAL A 513 -38.83 -2.77 -1.28
CA VAL A 513 -37.54 -3.40 -0.91
C VAL A 513 -37.81 -4.46 0.17
N ASP A 514 -37.26 -5.66 0.02
CA ASP A 514 -37.13 -6.60 1.12
C ASP A 514 -35.91 -6.17 1.95
N VAL A 515 -36.17 -5.74 3.18
CA VAL A 515 -35.15 -5.20 4.07
C VAL A 515 -34.10 -6.25 4.48
N PHE A 516 -34.50 -7.51 4.60
CA PHE A 516 -33.59 -8.61 4.95
C PHE A 516 -32.75 -9.07 3.76
N GLU A 517 -33.32 -9.03 2.55
CA GLU A 517 -32.54 -9.30 1.33
C GLU A 517 -31.45 -8.24 1.12
N THR A 518 -31.74 -6.97 1.43
CA THR A 518 -30.69 -5.92 1.47
C THR A 518 -29.58 -6.30 2.45
N GLY A 519 -29.93 -6.80 3.63
CA GLY A 519 -28.96 -7.27 4.64
C GLY A 519 -28.10 -8.41 4.15
N LEU A 520 -28.73 -9.42 3.49
CA LEU A 520 -28.01 -10.56 2.94
C LEU A 520 -27.02 -10.14 1.84
N LEU A 521 -27.43 -9.28 0.92
CA LEU A 521 -26.56 -8.77 -0.14
C LEU A 521 -25.37 -7.96 0.43
N LEU A 522 -25.62 -7.15 1.47
CA LEU A 522 -24.53 -6.46 2.18
C LEU A 522 -23.60 -7.44 2.91
N ALA A 523 -24.13 -8.52 3.47
CA ALA A 523 -23.32 -9.53 4.12
C ALA A 523 -22.37 -10.23 3.13
N TYR A 524 -22.76 -10.41 1.89
CA TYR A 524 -21.87 -10.87 0.83
C TYR A 524 -20.78 -9.84 0.52
N ALA A 525 -21.09 -8.55 0.44
CA ALA A 525 -20.08 -7.52 0.20
C ALA A 525 -19.09 -7.36 1.38
N TYR A 526 -19.58 -7.52 2.61
CA TYR A 526 -18.85 -7.26 3.84
C TYR A 526 -18.98 -8.39 4.88
N PRO A 527 -18.54 -9.62 4.57
CA PRO A 527 -18.71 -10.76 5.48
C PRO A 527 -18.04 -10.55 6.84
N GLU A 528 -16.96 -9.78 6.92
CA GLU A 528 -16.27 -9.43 8.15
C GLU A 528 -17.00 -8.41 9.01
N ARG A 529 -18.06 -7.80 8.49
CA ARG A 529 -18.89 -6.77 9.15
C ARG A 529 -20.31 -7.27 9.46
N ILE A 530 -20.58 -8.56 9.32
CA ILE A 530 -21.76 -9.18 9.90
C ILE A 530 -21.70 -8.96 11.40
N ALA A 531 -22.80 -8.52 12.01
CA ALA A 531 -22.87 -8.03 13.36
C ALA A 531 -23.99 -8.71 14.14
N SER A 532 -23.69 -9.24 15.31
CA SER A 532 -24.66 -9.81 16.26
C SER A 532 -24.80 -8.93 17.47
N ALA A 533 -26.03 -8.66 17.90
CA ALA A 533 -26.30 -7.88 19.11
C ALA A 533 -25.67 -8.54 20.34
N ARG A 534 -25.04 -7.73 21.20
CA ARG A 534 -24.45 -8.23 22.45
C ARG A 534 -25.52 -8.37 23.55
N PRO A 535 -25.52 -9.47 24.30
CA PRO A 535 -26.46 -9.67 25.42
C PRO A 535 -26.36 -8.51 26.42
N GLY A 536 -27.52 -7.98 26.81
CA GLY A 536 -27.64 -6.98 27.87
C GLY A 536 -27.16 -5.58 27.53
N ASN A 537 -26.75 -5.32 26.28
CA ASN A 537 -26.26 -4.00 25.87
C ASN A 537 -26.87 -3.58 24.51
N ASN A 538 -27.96 -2.83 24.59
CA ASN A 538 -28.64 -2.31 23.41
C ASN A 538 -27.71 -1.41 22.59
N ALA A 539 -27.82 -1.47 21.28
CA ALA A 539 -27.03 -0.74 20.30
C ALA A 539 -25.55 -1.16 20.16
N GLN A 540 -25.07 -2.13 20.92
CA GLN A 540 -23.71 -2.70 20.72
C GLN A 540 -23.77 -4.06 20.03
N PHE A 541 -22.86 -4.25 19.07
CA PHE A 541 -22.81 -5.41 18.21
C PHE A 541 -21.41 -5.98 18.16
N GLN A 542 -21.31 -7.32 18.24
CA GLN A 542 -20.08 -8.06 17.96
C GLN A 542 -19.98 -8.30 16.45
N LEU A 543 -18.91 -7.85 15.85
CA LEU A 543 -18.66 -8.06 14.42
C LEU A 543 -17.97 -9.40 14.14
N ALA A 544 -18.16 -9.93 12.95
CA ALA A 544 -17.51 -11.15 12.49
C ALA A 544 -15.97 -11.04 12.46
N ASN A 545 -15.40 -9.84 12.36
CA ASN A 545 -13.95 -9.62 12.48
C ASN A 545 -13.43 -9.53 13.94
N GLY A 546 -14.28 -9.79 14.94
CA GLY A 546 -13.91 -9.76 16.35
C GLY A 546 -14.01 -8.38 17.02
N LYS A 547 -14.26 -7.31 16.28
CA LYS A 547 -14.40 -5.95 16.81
C LYS A 547 -15.82 -5.69 17.31
N ILE A 548 -15.97 -4.63 18.10
CA ILE A 548 -17.29 -4.19 18.60
C ILE A 548 -17.65 -2.90 17.89
N ALA A 549 -18.93 -2.80 17.48
CA ALA A 549 -19.48 -1.60 16.89
C ALA A 549 -20.78 -1.19 17.58
N MET A 550 -21.15 0.09 17.47
CA MET A 550 -22.31 0.66 18.14
C MET A 550 -23.15 1.47 17.15
N ALA A 551 -24.46 1.26 17.19
CA ALA A 551 -25.47 2.15 16.58
C ALA A 551 -25.84 3.28 17.53
N GLY A 552 -26.54 4.31 17.03
CA GLY A 552 -27.15 5.32 17.91
C GLY A 552 -28.30 4.70 18.72
N HIS A 553 -28.37 4.95 20.03
CA HIS A 553 -29.42 4.36 20.88
C HIS A 553 -30.87 4.68 20.45
N LYS A 554 -31.06 5.74 19.66
CA LYS A 554 -32.36 6.15 19.14
C LYS A 554 -32.64 5.68 17.73
N ASP A 555 -31.70 4.93 17.15
CA ASP A 555 -31.81 4.39 15.79
C ASP A 555 -32.69 3.14 15.79
N ASP A 556 -33.56 3.00 14.81
CA ASP A 556 -34.46 1.85 14.70
C ASP A 556 -33.71 0.52 14.63
N LEU A 557 -32.53 0.49 14.00
CA LEU A 557 -31.69 -0.70 13.93
C LEU A 557 -30.91 -1.02 15.21
N ALA A 558 -30.97 -0.16 16.23
CA ALA A 558 -30.27 -0.40 17.51
C ALA A 558 -30.76 -1.64 18.25
N HIS A 559 -32.01 -2.07 17.99
CA HIS A 559 -32.67 -3.20 18.65
C HIS A 559 -32.70 -4.48 17.79
N GLU A 560 -32.17 -4.42 16.58
CA GLU A 560 -32.11 -5.59 15.70
C GLU A 560 -31.11 -6.62 16.24
N PRO A 561 -31.44 -7.92 16.22
CA PRO A 561 -30.53 -8.96 16.69
C PRO A 561 -29.30 -9.15 15.78
N TRP A 562 -29.44 -8.89 14.49
CA TRP A 562 -28.41 -9.03 13.50
C TRP A 562 -28.43 -7.90 12.48
N LEU A 563 -27.20 -7.42 12.14
CA LEU A 563 -27.01 -6.39 11.12
C LEU A 563 -25.93 -6.83 10.13
N ALA A 564 -26.04 -6.37 8.88
CA ALA A 564 -24.95 -6.26 7.94
C ALA A 564 -24.50 -4.80 7.88
N VAL A 565 -23.24 -4.53 8.24
CA VAL A 565 -22.72 -3.16 8.36
C VAL A 565 -21.90 -2.82 7.12
N ALA A 566 -22.37 -1.82 6.38
CA ALA A 566 -21.66 -1.33 5.19
C ALA A 566 -20.64 -0.23 5.53
N HIS A 567 -21.02 0.74 6.40
CA HIS A 567 -20.17 1.88 6.69
C HIS A 567 -20.03 2.09 8.20
N MET A 568 -18.80 2.11 8.68
CA MET A 568 -18.46 2.28 10.09
C MET A 568 -17.11 2.96 10.30
N ASP A 569 -16.91 3.60 11.46
CA ASP A 569 -15.62 4.17 11.89
C ASP A 569 -15.16 3.45 13.15
N LEU A 570 -13.91 2.98 13.14
CA LEU A 570 -13.28 2.31 14.28
C LEU A 570 -12.29 3.29 14.93
N ARG A 571 -12.78 4.08 15.90
CA ARG A 571 -11.92 4.90 16.75
C ARG A 571 -11.92 4.30 18.15
N ASP A 572 -10.76 4.29 18.79
CA ASP A 572 -10.60 3.91 20.21
C ASP A 572 -11.16 2.53 20.59
N GLY A 573 -11.11 1.58 19.67
CA GLY A 573 -11.55 0.19 19.90
C GLY A 573 -13.06 -0.06 19.82
N LEU A 574 -13.89 0.98 19.80
CA LEU A 574 -15.35 0.88 19.63
C LEU A 574 -15.77 1.50 18.30
N GLY A 575 -16.34 0.71 17.39
CA GLY A 575 -16.79 1.19 16.08
C GLY A 575 -18.10 1.96 16.18
N LYS A 576 -18.25 3.04 15.41
CA LYS A 576 -19.53 3.71 15.20
C LYS A 576 -20.11 3.31 13.85
N ILE A 577 -21.34 2.80 13.83
CA ILE A 577 -22.06 2.41 12.60
C ILE A 577 -22.72 3.65 11.98
N PHE A 578 -22.58 3.80 10.65
CA PHE A 578 -23.19 4.89 9.87
C PHE A 578 -24.13 4.40 8.79
N LEU A 579 -23.98 3.12 8.35
CA LEU A 579 -24.84 2.53 7.33
C LEU A 579 -24.90 1.02 7.54
N ALA A 580 -26.09 0.47 7.66
CA ALA A 580 -26.34 -0.96 7.88
C ALA A 580 -27.72 -1.37 7.35
N ALA A 581 -27.97 -2.67 7.29
CA ALA A 581 -29.30 -3.24 7.09
C ALA A 581 -29.54 -4.36 8.12
N PRO A 582 -30.80 -4.64 8.46
CA PRO A 582 -31.17 -5.79 9.30
C PRO A 582 -30.89 -7.10 8.55
N LEU A 583 -30.55 -8.15 9.28
CA LEU A 583 -30.19 -9.45 8.76
C LEU A 583 -31.05 -10.54 9.40
N ASN A 584 -31.59 -11.43 8.58
CA ASN A 584 -32.24 -12.63 9.08
C ASN A 584 -31.18 -13.74 9.32
N PRO A 585 -31.00 -14.23 10.57
CA PRO A 585 -29.98 -15.22 10.86
C PRO A 585 -30.16 -16.54 10.09
N LYS A 586 -31.37 -16.87 9.61
CA LYS A 586 -31.62 -18.04 8.78
C LYS A 586 -30.91 -17.97 7.43
N ASP A 587 -30.77 -16.79 6.88
CA ASP A 587 -30.13 -16.58 5.57
C ASP A 587 -28.60 -16.69 5.66
N LEU A 588 -28.05 -16.61 6.89
CA LEU A 588 -26.62 -16.75 7.16
C LEU A 588 -26.12 -18.20 7.21
N ILE A 589 -27.00 -19.21 7.10
CA ILE A 589 -26.61 -20.64 7.21
C ILE A 589 -25.48 -20.99 6.24
N SER A 590 -25.50 -20.42 5.04
CA SER A 590 -24.43 -20.63 4.03
C SER A 590 -23.07 -20.05 4.41
N LEU A 591 -23.02 -19.12 5.36
CA LEU A 591 -21.81 -18.47 5.86
C LEU A 591 -21.31 -19.08 7.17
N VAL A 592 -22.10 -19.98 7.80
CA VAL A 592 -21.72 -20.67 9.03
C VAL A 592 -20.64 -21.70 8.72
N LYS A 593 -19.53 -21.60 9.43
CA LYS A 593 -18.45 -22.60 9.37
C LYS A 593 -18.38 -23.37 10.67
N GLU A 594 -18.26 -24.70 10.55
CA GLU A 594 -17.91 -25.55 11.67
C GLU A 594 -16.40 -25.61 11.78
N GLN A 595 -15.86 -25.30 12.96
CA GLN A 595 -14.42 -25.29 13.20
C GLN A 595 -14.09 -25.87 14.56
N ASP A 596 -13.08 -26.74 14.59
CA ASP A 596 -12.48 -27.19 15.84
C ASP A 596 -11.53 -26.09 16.32
N VAL A 597 -11.84 -25.54 17.51
CA VAL A 597 -11.06 -24.47 18.14
C VAL A 597 -10.36 -25.06 19.36
N ILE A 598 -9.05 -25.16 19.25
CA ILE A 598 -8.19 -25.65 20.34
C ILE A 598 -7.24 -24.52 20.68
N ILE A 599 -7.43 -23.94 21.86
CA ILE A 599 -6.66 -22.79 22.33
C ILE A 599 -6.19 -23.04 23.78
N TRP A 600 -5.10 -22.41 24.15
CA TRP A 600 -4.68 -22.32 25.52
C TRP A 600 -5.30 -21.09 26.18
N ASP A 601 -6.12 -21.29 27.20
CA ASP A 601 -6.68 -20.20 28.01
C ASP A 601 -5.68 -19.86 29.13
N THR A 602 -4.94 -18.78 28.96
CA THR A 602 -3.94 -18.32 29.93
C THR A 602 -4.55 -17.90 31.28
N ARG A 603 -5.83 -17.45 31.26
CA ARG A 603 -6.53 -17.04 32.49
C ARG A 603 -6.99 -18.21 33.33
N LYS A 604 -7.47 -19.27 32.69
CA LYS A 604 -7.89 -20.52 33.33
C LYS A 604 -6.75 -21.52 33.48
N GLY A 605 -5.63 -21.28 32.79
CA GLY A 605 -4.43 -22.07 32.87
C GLY A 605 -4.55 -23.46 32.27
N GLY A 606 -5.23 -23.61 31.12
CA GLY A 606 -5.39 -24.92 30.47
C GLY A 606 -5.90 -24.86 29.04
N LEU A 607 -5.97 -26.03 28.40
CA LEU A 607 -6.52 -26.16 27.04
C LEU A 607 -8.05 -26.09 27.06
N ILE A 608 -8.59 -25.28 26.16
CA ILE A 608 -10.00 -25.28 25.78
C ILE A 608 -10.08 -25.87 24.38
N ALA A 609 -10.84 -26.95 24.24
CA ALA A 609 -11.10 -27.60 22.96
C ALA A 609 -12.62 -27.65 22.72
N ASN A 610 -13.06 -26.90 21.72
CA ASN A 610 -14.48 -26.82 21.36
C ASN A 610 -14.66 -26.99 19.85
N LYS A 611 -15.77 -27.60 19.49
CA LYS A 611 -16.33 -27.59 18.15
C LYS A 611 -17.30 -26.40 18.08
N GLU A 612 -16.96 -25.40 17.28
CA GLU A 612 -17.73 -24.17 17.17
C GLU A 612 -18.41 -24.03 15.81
N LEU A 613 -19.68 -23.67 15.84
CA LEU A 613 -20.40 -23.13 14.69
C LEU A 613 -20.27 -21.61 14.76
N LYS A 614 -19.63 -21.01 13.76
CA LYS A 614 -19.35 -19.59 13.80
C LYS A 614 -19.41 -18.89 12.45
N ILE A 615 -19.64 -17.60 12.50
CA ILE A 615 -19.49 -16.66 11.37
C ILE A 615 -18.33 -15.73 11.73
N GLY A 616 -17.17 -15.93 11.11
CA GLY A 616 -15.95 -15.24 11.55
C GLY A 616 -15.66 -15.48 13.03
N ASN A 617 -15.63 -14.43 13.85
CA ASN A 617 -15.44 -14.51 15.31
C ASN A 617 -16.75 -14.54 16.13
N ILE A 618 -17.92 -14.53 15.45
CA ILE A 618 -19.21 -14.66 16.14
C ILE A 618 -19.51 -16.14 16.35
N ILE A 619 -19.53 -16.58 17.61
CA ILE A 619 -19.81 -17.94 17.99
C ILE A 619 -21.33 -18.11 18.12
N LEU A 620 -21.94 -18.95 17.27
CA LEU A 620 -23.36 -19.29 17.30
C LEU A 620 -23.63 -20.45 18.27
N GLN A 621 -22.75 -21.44 18.24
CA GLN A 621 -22.84 -22.62 19.11
C GLN A 621 -21.42 -23.11 19.41
N SER A 622 -21.17 -23.51 20.65
CA SER A 622 -19.92 -24.12 21.09
C SER A 622 -20.22 -25.41 21.85
N LYS A 623 -19.58 -26.50 21.46
CA LYS A 623 -19.69 -27.82 22.12
C LYS A 623 -18.30 -28.31 22.45
N PRO A 624 -18.06 -28.89 23.64
CA PRO A 624 -16.78 -29.49 23.97
C PRO A 624 -16.33 -30.53 22.93
N LEU A 625 -15.11 -30.42 22.46
CA LEU A 625 -14.47 -31.38 21.58
C LEU A 625 -13.92 -32.53 22.44
N LYS A 626 -14.32 -33.75 22.18
CA LYS A 626 -13.94 -34.91 23.00
C LYS A 626 -12.53 -35.43 22.72
N THR A 627 -12.06 -35.26 21.50
CA THR A 627 -10.76 -35.78 21.04
C THR A 627 -10.08 -34.76 20.13
N PHE A 628 -8.79 -34.58 20.32
CA PHE A 628 -7.92 -33.75 19.46
C PHE A 628 -6.51 -34.37 19.45
N THR A 629 -5.70 -34.06 18.44
CA THR A 629 -4.37 -34.64 18.24
C THR A 629 -3.32 -33.99 19.14
N GLU A 630 -2.19 -34.67 19.34
CA GLU A 630 -1.05 -34.11 20.05
C GLU A 630 -0.49 -32.89 19.34
N ASP A 631 -0.42 -32.90 18.01
CA ASP A 631 0.02 -31.76 17.19
C ASP A 631 -0.87 -30.52 17.41
N GLN A 632 -2.20 -30.72 17.47
CA GLN A 632 -3.13 -29.64 17.77
C GLN A 632 -2.91 -29.06 19.17
N ARG A 633 -2.56 -29.88 20.15
CA ARG A 633 -2.21 -29.47 21.50
C ARG A 633 -0.93 -28.62 21.49
N VAL A 634 0.13 -29.15 20.88
CA VAL A 634 1.42 -28.44 20.77
C VAL A 634 1.24 -27.10 20.09
N MET A 635 0.48 -27.05 19.00
CA MET A 635 0.21 -25.82 18.26
C MET A 635 -0.55 -24.79 19.11
N ALA A 636 -1.56 -25.23 19.88
CA ALA A 636 -2.32 -24.33 20.75
C ALA A 636 -1.45 -23.72 21.86
N ILE A 637 -0.59 -24.52 22.48
CA ILE A 637 0.35 -24.06 23.52
C ILE A 637 1.42 -23.17 22.90
N SER A 638 1.97 -23.56 21.75
CA SER A 638 2.97 -22.77 21.00
C SER A 638 2.44 -21.37 20.64
N ASN A 639 1.21 -21.28 20.18
CA ASN A 639 0.57 -20.00 19.86
C ASN A 639 0.37 -19.14 21.12
N ALA A 640 0.05 -19.75 22.26
CA ALA A 640 -0.03 -19.04 23.53
C ALA A 640 1.35 -18.49 23.96
N ILE A 641 2.42 -19.29 23.83
CA ILE A 641 3.80 -18.85 24.09
C ILE A 641 4.20 -17.69 23.18
N LYS A 642 3.84 -17.74 21.88
CA LYS A 642 4.09 -16.63 20.92
C LYS A 642 3.39 -15.33 21.34
N SER A 643 2.19 -15.41 21.91
CA SER A 643 1.39 -14.25 22.29
C SER A 643 1.70 -13.68 23.66
N GLU A 644 1.96 -14.53 24.66
CA GLU A 644 2.15 -14.15 26.07
C GLU A 644 3.63 -14.06 26.47
N GLY A 645 4.51 -14.65 25.68
CA GLY A 645 5.96 -14.55 25.82
C GLY A 645 6.46 -15.05 27.18
N GLU A 646 7.29 -14.22 27.81
CA GLU A 646 7.95 -14.52 29.10
C GLU A 646 6.98 -14.69 30.26
N ASN A 647 5.72 -14.32 30.13
CA ASN A 647 4.71 -14.56 31.16
C ASN A 647 4.42 -16.04 31.38
N LEU A 648 4.59 -16.87 30.35
CA LEU A 648 4.36 -18.31 30.39
C LEU A 648 5.60 -19.14 30.64
N LEU A 649 6.79 -18.63 30.32
CA LEU A 649 8.09 -19.33 30.42
C LEU A 649 9.04 -18.59 31.35
N GLU A 650 9.83 -19.30 32.11
CA GLU A 650 10.80 -18.72 33.05
C GLU A 650 12.22 -18.77 32.47
N PHE A 651 12.71 -17.65 31.97
CA PHE A 651 14.08 -17.48 31.48
C PHE A 651 15.02 -17.19 32.67
N ASP A 652 15.44 -18.26 33.36
CA ASP A 652 16.35 -18.16 34.49
C ASP A 652 17.78 -17.75 34.10
N GLU A 653 18.62 -17.49 35.06
CA GLU A 653 20.01 -17.07 34.81
C GLU A 653 20.81 -18.13 34.03
N ASN A 654 20.55 -19.41 34.21
CA ASN A 654 21.20 -20.48 33.44
C ASN A 654 20.82 -20.43 31.95
N MET A 655 19.55 -20.20 31.67
CA MET A 655 19.06 -20.03 30.31
C MET A 655 19.68 -18.82 29.67
N ILE A 656 19.70 -17.66 30.32
CA ILE A 656 20.32 -16.43 29.80
C ILE A 656 21.82 -16.64 29.54
N GLN A 657 22.53 -17.30 30.44
CA GLN A 657 23.95 -17.62 30.24
C GLN A 657 24.17 -18.57 29.05
N LEU A 658 23.32 -19.57 28.87
CA LEU A 658 23.38 -20.45 27.70
C LEU A 658 23.13 -19.70 26.41
N GLN A 659 22.12 -18.84 26.37
CA GLN A 659 21.83 -17.97 25.20
C GLN A 659 23.07 -17.10 24.89
N ASN A 660 23.65 -16.43 25.90
CA ASN A 660 24.80 -15.56 25.69
C ASN A 660 26.03 -16.33 25.19
N ARG A 661 26.25 -17.56 25.64
CA ARG A 661 27.34 -18.45 25.15
C ARG A 661 27.16 -18.75 23.64
N ILE A 662 25.97 -19.16 23.25
CA ILE A 662 25.65 -19.49 21.84
C ILE A 662 25.74 -18.24 20.98
N LEU A 663 25.18 -17.11 21.42
CA LEU A 663 25.22 -15.82 20.69
C LEU A 663 26.66 -15.29 20.59
N SER A 664 27.50 -15.53 21.59
CA SER A 664 28.93 -15.19 21.52
C SER A 664 29.63 -15.97 20.40
N LEU A 665 29.39 -17.28 20.27
CA LEU A 665 29.96 -18.08 19.19
C LEU A 665 29.42 -17.63 17.83
N ARG A 666 28.14 -17.32 17.74
CA ARG A 666 27.53 -16.78 16.53
C ARG A 666 28.19 -15.48 16.04
N ASN A 667 28.54 -14.58 16.98
CA ASN A 667 29.19 -13.31 16.65
C ASN A 667 30.71 -13.46 16.44
N TRP A 668 31.36 -14.39 17.12
CA TRP A 668 32.81 -14.61 16.97
C TRP A 668 33.18 -15.40 15.72
N ASN A 669 32.26 -16.25 15.22
CA ASN A 669 32.48 -17.17 14.10
C ASN A 669 31.35 -17.02 13.07
N GLU A 670 31.31 -15.89 12.37
CA GLU A 670 30.25 -15.56 11.39
C GLU A 670 30.08 -16.60 10.27
N ASN A 671 31.16 -17.34 9.95
CA ASN A 671 31.15 -18.39 8.94
C ASN A 671 30.59 -19.74 9.44
N GLU A 672 30.34 -19.88 10.74
CA GLU A 672 29.74 -21.08 11.35
C GLU A 672 28.23 -20.88 11.55
N ASN A 673 27.44 -21.92 11.28
CA ASN A 673 25.97 -21.83 11.32
C ASN A 673 25.41 -22.00 12.74
N TRP A 674 25.70 -21.02 13.63
CA TRP A 674 25.11 -20.96 14.96
C TRP A 674 23.69 -20.37 14.93
N PRO A 675 22.70 -20.99 15.62
CA PRO A 675 21.33 -20.49 15.64
C PRO A 675 21.22 -19.11 16.34
N ASN A 676 20.20 -18.34 15.92
CA ASN A 676 19.82 -17.14 16.64
C ASN A 676 18.93 -17.53 17.82
N VAL A 677 19.50 -17.45 19.03
CA VAL A 677 18.82 -17.85 20.27
C VAL A 677 18.42 -16.65 21.14
N LYS A 678 18.20 -15.49 20.55
CA LYS A 678 17.61 -14.36 21.28
C LYS A 678 16.21 -14.74 21.77
N THR A 679 15.81 -14.22 22.94
CA THR A 679 14.51 -14.55 23.56
C THR A 679 13.36 -14.36 22.60
N GLU A 680 13.31 -13.23 21.90
CA GLU A 680 12.27 -12.94 20.89
C GLU A 680 12.18 -14.02 19.79
N GLU A 681 13.34 -14.46 19.27
CA GLU A 681 13.41 -15.47 18.23
C GLU A 681 13.02 -16.87 18.75
N LEU A 682 13.42 -17.19 19.97
CA LEU A 682 13.04 -18.44 20.64
C LEU A 682 11.53 -18.50 20.92
N LEU A 683 10.91 -17.38 21.26
CA LEU A 683 9.46 -17.30 21.47
C LEU A 683 8.70 -17.47 20.15
N ILE A 684 9.17 -16.87 19.06
CA ILE A 684 8.56 -17.00 17.73
C ILE A 684 8.68 -18.44 17.22
N ASN A 685 9.86 -19.06 17.36
CA ASN A 685 10.16 -20.40 16.84
C ASN A 685 10.08 -21.49 17.92
N ASN A 686 9.23 -21.30 18.95
CA ASN A 686 9.17 -22.18 20.09
C ASN A 686 8.81 -23.63 19.75
N GLU A 687 8.08 -23.90 18.68
CA GLU A 687 7.72 -25.23 18.20
C GLU A 687 8.96 -26.10 17.91
N VAL A 688 10.04 -25.49 17.40
CA VAL A 688 11.25 -26.20 16.98
C VAL A 688 12.02 -26.77 18.18
N TRP A 689 12.12 -25.99 19.27
CA TRP A 689 12.98 -26.34 20.40
C TRP A 689 12.19 -26.80 21.63
N LEU A 690 10.92 -26.36 21.79
CA LEU A 690 10.06 -26.76 22.90
C LEU A 690 9.05 -27.85 22.55
N GLY A 691 8.75 -28.07 21.26
CA GLY A 691 7.71 -28.99 20.80
C GLY A 691 7.68 -30.33 21.56
N PRO A 692 8.81 -31.05 21.71
CA PRO A 692 8.83 -32.32 22.46
C PRO A 692 8.43 -32.21 23.93
N TYR A 693 8.63 -31.04 24.54
CA TYR A 693 8.32 -30.80 25.96
C TYR A 693 6.87 -30.33 26.16
N LEU A 694 6.19 -29.87 25.14
CA LEU A 694 4.82 -29.34 25.22
C LEU A 694 3.76 -30.44 25.27
N ASN A 695 4.06 -31.66 24.82
CA ASN A 695 3.09 -32.78 24.82
C ASN A 695 2.58 -33.15 26.22
N ALA A 696 3.40 -33.03 27.25
CA ALA A 696 3.06 -33.38 28.62
C ALA A 696 2.32 -32.27 29.38
N ILE A 697 2.20 -31.09 28.81
CA ILE A 697 1.69 -29.90 29.50
C ILE A 697 0.16 -29.95 29.62
N LYS A 698 -0.33 -29.79 30.84
CA LYS A 698 -1.78 -29.74 31.13
C LYS A 698 -2.21 -28.41 31.74
N LYS A 699 -1.31 -27.74 32.50
CA LYS A 699 -1.58 -26.49 33.22
C LYS A 699 -0.44 -25.50 33.06
N THR A 700 -0.70 -24.23 33.35
CA THR A 700 0.30 -23.14 33.24
C THR A 700 1.51 -23.38 34.14
N GLU A 701 1.30 -23.99 35.33
CA GLU A 701 2.41 -24.31 36.23
C GLU A 701 3.38 -25.34 35.63
N ASP A 702 2.91 -26.18 34.72
CA ASP A 702 3.75 -27.17 34.04
C ASP A 702 4.70 -26.51 33.05
N LEU A 703 4.24 -25.44 32.37
CA LEU A 703 5.09 -24.64 31.48
C LEU A 703 6.27 -24.00 32.19
N LYS A 704 6.03 -23.49 33.42
CA LYS A 704 7.09 -22.88 34.25
C LYS A 704 8.08 -23.89 34.81
N LYS A 705 7.74 -25.18 34.83
CA LYS A 705 8.63 -26.24 35.29
C LYS A 705 9.55 -26.79 34.20
N ILE A 706 9.36 -26.37 32.94
CA ILE A 706 10.23 -26.82 31.85
C ILE A 706 11.63 -26.26 32.07
N ASN A 707 12.65 -27.13 32.07
CA ASN A 707 14.03 -26.71 32.06
C ASN A 707 14.39 -26.17 30.66
N LEU A 708 14.26 -24.85 30.49
CA LEU A 708 14.48 -24.20 29.19
C LEU A 708 15.93 -24.35 28.71
N SER A 709 16.91 -24.36 29.64
CA SER A 709 18.32 -24.54 29.29
C SER A 709 18.56 -25.91 28.66
N GLU A 710 17.96 -26.97 29.22
CA GLU A 710 18.06 -28.34 28.74
C GLU A 710 17.37 -28.47 27.36
N ALA A 711 16.16 -27.90 27.23
CA ALA A 711 15.42 -27.91 25.97
C ALA A 711 16.19 -27.20 24.86
N LEU A 712 16.77 -26.03 25.14
CA LEU A 712 17.59 -25.30 24.16
C LEU A 712 18.86 -26.10 23.81
N LEU A 713 19.50 -26.71 24.78
CA LEU A 713 20.70 -27.52 24.52
C LEU A 713 20.39 -28.72 23.62
N HIS A 714 19.25 -29.39 23.85
CA HIS A 714 18.81 -30.53 23.02
C HIS A 714 18.39 -30.12 21.60
N SER A 715 18.08 -28.86 21.38
CA SER A 715 17.79 -28.36 20.01
C SER A 715 19.06 -28.18 19.17
N LEU A 716 20.23 -28.15 19.81
CA LEU A 716 21.50 -28.09 19.11
C LEU A 716 21.93 -29.49 18.66
N THR A 717 22.63 -29.58 17.54
CA THR A 717 23.24 -30.86 17.13
C THR A 717 24.30 -31.29 18.10
N TRP A 718 24.57 -32.60 18.15
CA TRP A 718 25.62 -33.14 19.05
C TRP A 718 26.99 -32.47 18.82
N GLU A 719 27.35 -32.20 17.57
CA GLU A 719 28.57 -31.48 17.22
C GLU A 719 28.58 -30.05 17.77
N GLN A 720 27.46 -29.32 17.65
CA GLN A 720 27.33 -27.96 18.20
C GLN A 720 27.44 -27.97 19.72
N GLN A 721 26.87 -28.94 20.41
CA GLN A 721 26.97 -29.07 21.86
C GLN A 721 28.46 -29.29 22.31
N GLN A 722 29.21 -30.14 21.59
CA GLN A 722 30.63 -30.35 21.85
C GLN A 722 31.46 -29.09 21.56
N LEU A 723 31.21 -28.44 20.45
CA LEU A 723 31.86 -27.18 20.09
C LEU A 723 31.53 -26.05 21.08
N LEU A 724 30.29 -25.94 21.54
CA LEU A 724 29.89 -24.96 22.56
C LEU A 724 30.68 -25.12 23.85
N ASN A 725 30.86 -26.36 24.33
CA ASN A 725 31.61 -26.65 25.53
C ASN A 725 33.13 -26.46 25.38
N LYS A 726 33.64 -26.61 24.16
CA LYS A 726 35.07 -26.40 23.86
C LYS A 726 35.40 -24.92 23.62
N LEU A 727 34.60 -24.22 22.83
CA LEU A 727 34.91 -22.87 22.37
C LEU A 727 34.40 -21.78 23.33
N ALA A 728 33.24 -22.00 23.94
CA ALA A 728 32.65 -21.11 24.96
C ALA A 728 32.24 -21.90 26.22
N PRO A 729 33.20 -22.44 27.01
CA PRO A 729 32.93 -23.27 28.17
C PRO A 729 32.18 -22.47 29.25
N ALA A 730 31.30 -23.12 29.99
CA ALA A 730 30.58 -22.46 31.09
C ALA A 730 31.51 -22.16 32.27
N LYS A 731 32.58 -22.96 32.46
CA LYS A 731 33.57 -22.80 33.53
C LYS A 731 34.99 -22.96 32.98
N LEU A 732 35.93 -22.29 33.59
CA LEU A 732 37.35 -22.38 33.26
C LEU A 732 38.10 -22.98 34.43
N ASP A 733 39.00 -23.90 34.14
CA ASP A 733 39.95 -24.46 35.11
C ASP A 733 41.06 -23.43 35.37
N VAL A 734 41.31 -23.12 36.63
CA VAL A 734 42.39 -22.21 37.03
C VAL A 734 43.51 -22.99 37.79
N PRO A 735 44.71 -22.43 37.90
CA PRO A 735 45.87 -23.16 38.47
C PRO A 735 45.67 -23.74 39.87
N SER A 736 44.72 -23.22 40.65
CA SER A 736 44.36 -23.78 41.96
C SER A 736 43.57 -25.11 41.88
N GLY A 737 43.18 -25.56 40.67
CA GLY A 737 42.30 -26.70 40.45
C GLY A 737 40.81 -26.37 40.59
N SER A 738 40.46 -25.10 40.86
CA SER A 738 39.05 -24.66 40.94
C SER A 738 38.50 -24.46 39.55
N LYS A 739 37.17 -24.77 39.36
CA LYS A 739 36.39 -24.48 38.14
C LYS A 739 35.59 -23.21 38.34
N ILE A 740 36.04 -22.14 37.77
CA ILE A 740 35.42 -20.79 37.89
C ILE A 740 34.41 -20.55 36.77
N THR A 741 33.21 -20.12 37.10
CA THR A 741 32.17 -19.81 36.12
C THR A 741 32.54 -18.56 35.34
N ILE A 742 32.43 -18.65 34.01
CA ILE A 742 32.57 -17.51 33.08
C ILE A 742 31.21 -16.87 32.90
N GLN A 743 31.15 -15.57 33.06
CA GLN A 743 29.94 -14.79 32.77
C GLN A 743 30.01 -14.28 31.33
N TYR A 744 29.02 -14.68 30.53
CA TYR A 744 28.82 -14.23 29.17
C TYR A 744 27.76 -13.13 29.08
N PHE A 745 27.95 -12.20 28.17
CA PHE A 745 27.09 -11.03 28.01
C PHE A 745 26.41 -11.00 26.64
N PRO A 746 25.31 -10.26 26.50
CA PRO A 746 24.59 -10.14 25.22
C PRO A 746 25.49 -9.64 24.08
N ASN A 747 25.14 -10.00 22.87
CA ASN A 747 25.78 -9.57 21.62
C ASN A 747 27.28 -9.92 21.52
N GLY A 748 27.76 -10.98 22.21
CA GLY A 748 29.13 -11.43 22.10
C GLY A 748 30.14 -10.49 22.75
N ALA A 749 29.70 -9.65 23.70
CA ALA A 749 30.58 -8.81 24.47
C ALA A 749 31.58 -9.66 25.27
N THR A 750 32.74 -9.09 25.58
CA THR A 750 33.87 -9.81 26.18
C THR A 750 33.45 -10.50 27.49
N PRO A 751 33.63 -11.82 27.62
CA PRO A 751 33.26 -12.56 28.80
C PRO A 751 34.13 -12.19 30.02
N VAL A 752 33.57 -12.35 31.21
CA VAL A 752 34.22 -11.99 32.46
C VAL A 752 34.47 -13.24 33.31
N LEU A 753 35.69 -13.35 33.82
CA LEU A 753 36.09 -14.36 34.82
C LEU A 753 36.36 -13.69 36.16
N SER A 754 35.45 -13.86 37.10
CA SER A 754 35.61 -13.33 38.48
C SER A 754 36.28 -14.36 39.36
N VAL A 755 37.55 -14.17 39.69
CA VAL A 755 38.42 -15.17 40.38
C VAL A 755 39.25 -14.52 41.48
N ARG A 756 39.46 -15.23 42.59
CA ARG A 756 40.35 -14.73 43.65
C ARG A 756 41.79 -14.71 43.14
N LEU A 757 42.52 -13.65 43.51
CA LEU A 757 43.90 -13.43 43.08
C LEU A 757 44.81 -14.62 43.39
N GLN A 758 44.60 -15.31 44.56
CA GLN A 758 45.40 -16.48 44.96
C GLN A 758 45.14 -17.72 44.10
N GLU A 759 44.03 -17.79 43.40
CA GLU A 759 43.70 -18.95 42.58
C GLU A 759 44.35 -18.92 41.21
N VAL A 760 44.91 -17.77 40.82
CA VAL A 760 45.54 -17.53 39.50
C VAL A 760 47.06 -17.33 39.59
N PHE A 761 47.69 -17.52 40.74
CA PHE A 761 49.13 -17.57 40.82
C PHE A 761 49.66 -18.69 39.92
N GLY A 762 50.77 -18.48 39.23
CA GLY A 762 51.36 -19.40 38.30
C GLY A 762 50.74 -19.29 36.87
N LEU A 763 49.72 -18.41 36.68
CA LEU A 763 49.17 -18.13 35.38
C LEU A 763 49.87 -16.89 34.78
N SER A 764 50.64 -17.10 33.72
CA SER A 764 51.42 -16.01 33.08
C SER A 764 50.58 -15.07 32.25
N ASP A 765 49.61 -15.62 31.54
CA ASP A 765 48.79 -14.89 30.53
C ASP A 765 47.31 -14.96 30.85
N THR A 766 46.58 -13.97 30.31
CA THR A 766 45.12 -13.97 30.40
C THR A 766 44.56 -15.16 29.64
N PRO A 767 43.60 -15.92 30.22
CA PRO A 767 42.94 -17.01 29.52
C PRO A 767 42.22 -16.53 28.29
N LYS A 768 42.20 -17.36 27.24
CA LYS A 768 41.53 -17.08 25.98
C LYS A 768 40.50 -18.16 25.65
N LEU A 769 39.41 -17.75 25.05
CA LEU A 769 38.32 -18.60 24.56
C LEU A 769 38.40 -18.74 23.04
N ASN A 770 37.49 -19.54 22.44
CA ASN A 770 37.35 -19.70 21.00
C ASN A 770 38.69 -20.07 20.33
N ASN A 771 39.35 -21.13 20.81
CA ASN A 771 40.66 -21.56 20.32
C ASN A 771 41.70 -20.43 20.34
N GLY A 772 41.72 -19.61 21.39
CA GLY A 772 42.68 -18.54 21.57
C GLY A 772 42.40 -17.23 20.87
N LYS A 773 41.25 -17.09 20.17
CA LYS A 773 40.90 -15.89 19.41
C LYS A 773 40.28 -14.77 20.28
N ASN A 774 39.56 -15.11 21.35
CA ASN A 774 38.84 -14.16 22.17
C ASN A 774 39.37 -14.08 23.60
N ASN A 775 39.74 -12.89 24.06
CA ASN A 775 40.23 -12.66 25.41
C ASN A 775 39.09 -12.68 26.42
N VAL A 776 39.41 -13.04 27.69
CA VAL A 776 38.54 -12.90 28.83
C VAL A 776 38.97 -11.69 29.65
N VAL A 777 38.05 -10.93 30.19
CA VAL A 777 38.32 -9.90 31.16
C VAL A 777 38.33 -10.55 32.55
N MET A 778 39.43 -10.40 33.30
CA MET A 778 39.55 -10.95 34.64
C MET A 778 39.17 -9.92 35.69
N HIS A 779 38.18 -10.25 36.52
CA HIS A 779 37.91 -9.54 37.75
C HIS A 779 38.68 -10.27 38.87
N LEU A 780 39.85 -9.73 39.24
CA LEU A 780 40.65 -10.26 40.32
C LEU A 780 40.00 -9.85 41.64
N LEU A 781 39.68 -10.84 42.46
CA LEU A 781 39.02 -10.66 43.76
C LEU A 781 39.98 -10.84 44.93
N SER A 782 39.75 -10.10 46.00
CA SER A 782 40.39 -10.33 47.29
C SER A 782 39.95 -11.67 47.88
N PRO A 783 40.63 -12.16 48.94
CA PRO A 783 40.20 -13.34 49.70
C PRO A 783 38.78 -13.28 50.22
N GLY A 784 38.24 -12.08 50.43
CA GLY A 784 36.86 -11.83 50.83
C GLY A 784 35.90 -11.56 49.66
N TYR A 785 36.24 -11.96 48.42
CA TYR A 785 35.40 -11.84 47.19
C TYR A 785 35.08 -10.41 46.79
N LYS A 786 35.86 -9.42 47.22
CA LYS A 786 35.67 -8.03 46.76
C LYS A 786 36.57 -7.77 45.53
N PRO A 787 36.09 -7.10 44.48
CA PRO A 787 36.91 -6.73 43.34
C PRO A 787 38.10 -5.89 43.80
N VAL A 788 39.29 -6.23 43.31
CA VAL A 788 40.55 -5.54 43.58
C VAL A 788 41.11 -4.92 42.32
N GLN A 789 41.05 -5.67 41.21
CA GLN A 789 41.52 -5.24 39.90
C GLN A 789 40.70 -5.85 38.80
N VAL A 790 40.47 -5.08 37.72
CA VAL A 790 39.90 -5.56 36.46
C VAL A 790 40.99 -5.46 35.40
N THR A 791 41.32 -6.57 34.73
CA THR A 791 42.35 -6.58 33.71
C THR A 791 41.97 -7.51 32.55
N SER A 792 42.31 -7.11 31.32
CA SER A 792 42.32 -7.96 30.14
C SER A 792 43.73 -8.45 29.79
N ASP A 793 44.75 -7.99 30.55
CA ASP A 793 46.15 -8.35 30.41
C ASP A 793 46.73 -8.69 31.79
N LEU A 794 46.73 -10.00 32.10
CA LEU A 794 47.20 -10.49 33.37
C LEU A 794 48.75 -10.33 33.51
N ASN A 795 49.46 -10.45 32.41
CA ASN A 795 50.90 -10.28 32.39
C ASN A 795 51.29 -8.84 32.76
N SER A 796 50.63 -7.86 32.17
CA SER A 796 50.83 -6.45 32.51
C SER A 796 50.44 -6.17 33.97
N PHE A 797 49.39 -6.81 34.51
CA PHE A 797 49.01 -6.68 35.90
C PHE A 797 50.12 -7.21 36.85
N TRP A 798 50.71 -8.40 36.57
CA TRP A 798 51.78 -8.95 37.37
C TRP A 798 53.01 -8.06 37.39
N ASN A 799 53.35 -7.48 36.25
CA ASN A 799 54.57 -6.65 36.14
C ASN A 799 54.44 -5.27 36.77
N ASN A 800 53.24 -4.67 36.70
CA ASN A 800 53.09 -3.25 37.03
C ASN A 800 52.30 -2.99 38.32
N LEU A 801 51.20 -3.71 38.55
CA LEU A 801 50.23 -3.36 39.60
C LEU A 801 50.21 -4.34 40.78
N TYR A 802 50.64 -5.56 40.57
CA TYR A 802 50.57 -6.61 41.61
C TYR A 802 51.20 -6.21 42.92
N PHE A 803 52.38 -5.63 42.95
CA PHE A 803 53.12 -5.29 44.13
C PHE A 803 52.43 -4.19 44.97
N GLU A 804 51.74 -3.29 44.39
CA GLU A 804 50.90 -2.30 45.07
C GLU A 804 49.68 -2.95 45.68
N VAL A 805 48.96 -3.72 44.93
CA VAL A 805 47.77 -4.50 45.35
C VAL A 805 48.13 -5.49 46.43
N LYS A 806 49.30 -6.15 46.34
CA LYS A 806 49.82 -7.05 47.34
C LYS A 806 50.04 -6.32 48.69
N LYS A 807 50.67 -5.14 48.74
CA LYS A 807 50.88 -4.35 49.96
C LYS A 807 49.56 -4.01 50.65
N GLU A 808 48.54 -3.62 49.91
CA GLU A 808 47.25 -3.32 50.49
C GLU A 808 46.56 -4.57 51.01
N LEU A 809 46.52 -5.63 50.21
CA LEU A 809 45.83 -6.87 50.57
C LEU A 809 46.50 -7.65 51.66
N GLN A 810 47.85 -7.63 51.77
CA GLN A 810 48.62 -8.26 52.83
C GLN A 810 48.33 -7.63 54.19
N ARG A 811 48.10 -6.33 54.23
CA ARG A 811 47.66 -5.62 55.48
C ARG A 811 46.30 -6.13 55.91
N ARG A 812 45.38 -6.31 54.99
CA ARG A 812 43.96 -6.63 55.21
C ARG A 812 43.73 -8.11 55.42
N TYR A 813 44.59 -8.95 54.79
CA TYR A 813 44.50 -10.41 54.83
C TYR A 813 45.87 -11.04 55.10
N PRO A 814 46.49 -10.81 56.32
CA PRO A 814 47.85 -11.21 56.60
C PRO A 814 48.06 -12.73 56.65
N LYS A 815 46.98 -13.52 56.81
CA LYS A 815 47.03 -15.00 56.90
C LYS A 815 46.97 -15.69 55.53
N HIS A 816 46.90 -14.92 54.42
CA HIS A 816 46.86 -15.46 53.10
C HIS A 816 48.25 -15.41 52.41
N ALA A 817 48.42 -16.20 51.32
CA ALA A 817 49.68 -16.24 50.61
C ALA A 817 49.84 -14.96 49.75
N TRP A 818 50.97 -14.27 49.85
CA TRP A 818 51.32 -13.07 49.08
C TRP A 818 52.79 -13.20 48.59
N PRO A 819 53.05 -14.08 47.57
CA PRO A 819 54.36 -14.33 47.05
C PRO A 819 55.04 -13.09 46.47
N ASP A 820 56.38 -13.06 46.44
CA ASP A 820 57.15 -12.02 45.72
C ASP A 820 57.22 -12.31 44.24
N ASP A 821 57.12 -13.57 43.88
CA ASP A 821 57.07 -14.05 42.50
C ASP A 821 55.66 -14.66 42.22
N PRO A 822 54.71 -13.93 41.63
CA PRO A 822 53.40 -14.45 41.39
C PRO A 822 53.30 -15.37 40.13
N TRP A 823 54.35 -15.40 39.26
CA TRP A 823 54.42 -16.21 38.08
C TRP A 823 54.70 -17.68 38.33
N THR A 824 55.50 -17.98 39.33
CA THR A 824 55.90 -19.35 39.70
C THR A 824 55.26 -19.86 40.98
N ALA A 825 54.61 -18.96 41.72
CA ALA A 825 54.01 -19.33 43.02
C ALA A 825 52.86 -20.33 42.84
N PRO A 826 52.70 -21.33 43.71
CA PRO A 826 51.59 -22.25 43.68
C PRO A 826 50.26 -21.55 43.97
N ALA A 827 49.26 -21.77 43.15
CA ALA A 827 47.91 -21.27 43.37
C ALA A 827 47.21 -21.96 44.55
N VAL A 828 46.36 -21.23 45.30
CA VAL A 828 45.72 -21.73 46.50
C VAL A 828 44.22 -21.58 46.47
N ALA A 829 43.48 -22.68 46.45
CA ALA A 829 42.02 -22.66 46.34
C ALA A 829 41.31 -22.19 47.61
N LYS A 830 41.89 -22.52 48.84
CA LYS A 830 41.29 -22.15 50.14
C LYS A 830 41.95 -20.93 50.82
N GLY A 831 42.81 -20.24 50.16
CA GLY A 831 43.35 -18.94 50.54
C GLY A 831 44.31 -18.92 51.78
N ARG A 832 44.47 -19.99 52.48
CA ARG A 832 45.38 -20.06 53.65
C ARG A 832 46.69 -20.75 53.23
N SER A 833 47.84 -20.15 53.60
CA SER A 833 49.15 -20.80 53.51
C SER A 833 49.15 -22.08 54.33
N THR A 834 49.29 -23.22 53.69
CA THR A 834 49.76 -24.43 54.46
C THR A 834 51.22 -24.19 54.81
N LYS A 835 51.46 -23.77 56.04
CA LYS A 835 52.80 -23.87 56.59
C LYS A 835 53.21 -25.33 56.52
N LYS A 836 54.22 -25.65 55.73
CA LYS A 836 55.18 -26.68 56.06
C LYS A 836 56.34 -26.05 56.82
#